data_d650d771a9b9df56f7fcd5486f7ae5d5
#
_entry.id   d650d771a9b9df56f7fcd5486f7ae5d5
#
_cell.length_a   1.000
_cell.length_b   1.000
_cell.length_c   1.000
_cell.angle_alpha   90.00
_cell.angle_beta   90.00
_cell.angle_gamma   90.00
#
_symmetry.space_group_name_H-M   'P 1'
#
loop_
_entity.id
_entity.type
_entity.pdbx_description
1 polymer ?
#
loop_
_entity_poly.entity_id
_entity_poly.type
_entity_poly.pdbx_seq_one_letter_code
_entity_poly.pdbx_strand_id
1 'polypeptide(L)'
;MEVPADAARTRAGGPANGGVRVTAESRAEEGRPERPEQARGLLDVLGVAAVVLDAEGRILFWSPQAEELFGYRAAEALGRFAGHLLVREEHLPLVTRLFGDVLKSGDSWAGAFPVRVKDGSTRLVEFRNMRLTDGLGDVFALGIAADHATVERVETDLALSERLVTQSPIGLALMDLDLRYVLVNPALERIDHLPAAQHIGRHIRDTLPFLDVAAVETALRRVLDTGVPLLDRYVVGRDPWHQEGGGEHGEPAPDLAWSVSCYRLEGHQGRILGVAISVIDVTERHRAATEAERARRRLGLIADASARVGTTLEVGQTAHELAAVAVPELADVAAVDVLDSVLSCRRPGAPDTGPELFRALAVKSAYPTEAVTAADPTGEPCMYGADRLVTRCVHTGRPVMVAHVGEADLAAIARNEEAAAMLARAGVHSYLAVPLIARGEVLGALDLKRARNPLPFDEDDVILASELAARAAVSIDNARWYQSVRNSAVTLQRSLLPDRPAHPVGLEIASRYQPAHASMEVGGDWYDVIPLAADKTALVVGDVMGSGIDAAATMGRLRTATCAFADLDLDPDQVLQHLDKITAGLEHYIATCLYAVYDPRLGQCRIANAGHLPPALLRAQGGPADLVRLPTGAPLGVGGVPFETVTVPFAPGDTLVLYTDGLVETRNDPIDLRLAALLRLLDDPRRPLEEICSVLLRSLRRPDDFDDVALLTARSLP
;
A
#
# COMPACT_ATOMS: atom_id res chain seq x y z
N MET A 1 -8.39 36.45 8.51
CA MET A 1 -9.41 37.13 7.71
C MET A 1 -10.28 36.03 7.15
N GLU A 2 -11.12 35.58 7.97
CA GLU A 2 -12.57 35.78 8.05
C GLU A 2 -13.35 35.03 6.96
N VAL A 3 -13.96 33.98 7.48
CA VAL A 3 -15.17 33.34 6.96
C VAL A 3 -16.32 34.37 7.00
N PRO A 4 -17.36 34.27 6.14
CA PRO A 4 -18.59 33.81 6.76
C PRO A 4 -19.40 32.76 5.98
N ALA A 5 -20.13 31.97 6.79
CA ALA A 5 -21.30 31.20 6.43
C ALA A 5 -22.49 32.08 6.11
N ASP A 6 -23.41 31.61 5.26
CA ASP A 6 -24.88 31.65 5.48
C ASP A 6 -25.58 30.80 4.39
N ALA A 7 -26.33 29.92 4.80
CA ALA A 7 -27.73 29.55 4.82
C ALA A 7 -28.65 30.19 3.75
N ALA A 8 -29.43 29.36 3.04
CA ALA A 8 -30.90 29.41 2.84
C ALA A 8 -31.34 28.43 1.72
N ARG A 9 -32.11 27.39 2.05
CA ARG A 9 -33.56 27.21 1.77
C ARG A 9 -34.08 27.72 0.41
N THR A 10 -34.56 26.76 -0.42
CA THR A 10 -35.88 26.73 -1.10
C THR A 10 -35.99 25.37 -1.84
N ARG A 11 -36.91 24.53 -1.51
CA ARG A 11 -38.33 24.31 -1.88
C ARG A 11 -38.56 24.06 -3.37
N ALA A 12 -39.21 22.89 -3.57
CA ALA A 12 -40.27 22.51 -4.50
C ALA A 12 -39.78 21.70 -5.68
N GLY A 13 -40.33 20.52 -5.91
CA GLY A 13 -41.54 20.10 -6.48
C GLY A 13 -41.49 18.62 -6.83
N GLY A 14 -42.41 17.85 -6.32
CA GLY A 14 -42.68 16.53 -6.80
C GLY A 14 -43.54 16.52 -8.06
N PRO A 15 -43.77 15.38 -8.60
CA PRO A 15 -45.17 15.05 -8.85
C PRO A 15 -45.62 13.70 -8.29
N ALA A 16 -46.89 13.72 -7.95
CA ALA A 16 -47.75 12.69 -7.48
C ALA A 16 -47.79 11.46 -8.37
N ASN A 17 -47.88 10.27 -7.74
CA ASN A 17 -48.45 9.13 -8.40
C ASN A 17 -49.62 8.60 -7.55
N GLY A 18 -50.74 8.47 -8.23
CA GLY A 18 -52.04 8.20 -7.70
C GLY A 18 -52.17 6.80 -7.08
N GLY A 19 -52.51 6.79 -5.83
CA GLY A 19 -53.05 5.60 -5.18
C GLY A 19 -54.47 5.37 -5.56
N VAL A 20 -54.80 4.24 -6.14
CA VAL A 20 -56.16 3.75 -6.31
C VAL A 20 -56.66 3.30 -4.94
N ARG A 21 -57.52 4.05 -4.34
CA ARG A 21 -58.40 3.61 -3.22
C ARG A 21 -59.49 2.78 -3.79
N VAL A 22 -59.52 1.48 -3.42
CA VAL A 22 -60.70 0.66 -3.53
C VAL A 22 -61.50 0.81 -2.23
N THR A 23 -62.63 1.46 -2.32
CA THR A 23 -63.63 1.54 -1.26
C THR A 23 -64.34 0.20 -1.16
N ALA A 24 -64.34 -0.40 0.02
CA ALA A 24 -65.18 -1.52 0.35
C ALA A 24 -66.60 -0.99 0.64
N GLU A 25 -67.58 -1.36 -0.20
CA GLU A 25 -68.98 -1.36 0.16
C GLU A 25 -69.39 -2.73 0.63
N SER A 26 -69.82 -2.79 1.90
CA SER A 26 -70.43 -3.92 2.53
C SER A 26 -71.84 -4.16 1.97
N ARG A 27 -72.09 -5.33 1.43
CA ARG A 27 -73.44 -5.92 1.39
C ARG A 27 -73.37 -7.26 2.05
N ALA A 28 -74.14 -7.37 3.14
CA ALA A 28 -74.46 -8.60 3.80
C ALA A 28 -75.35 -9.43 2.86
N GLU A 29 -74.95 -10.62 2.52
CA GLU A 29 -75.83 -11.73 2.06
C GLU A 29 -75.68 -12.90 2.99
N GLU A 30 -76.85 -13.35 3.40
CA GLU A 30 -77.05 -14.34 4.43
C GLU A 30 -76.52 -15.74 4.09
N GLY A 31 -76.13 -16.39 5.15
CA GLY A 31 -75.46 -17.67 5.27
C GLY A 31 -75.96 -18.86 4.43
N ARG A 32 -74.98 -19.43 3.73
CA ARG A 32 -74.93 -20.89 3.48
C ARG A 32 -73.72 -21.40 4.26
N PRO A 33 -73.83 -22.49 4.99
CA PRO A 33 -72.74 -23.14 5.65
C PRO A 33 -71.67 -23.59 4.61
N GLU A 34 -70.49 -22.97 4.59
CA GLU A 34 -69.39 -23.50 3.85
C GLU A 34 -69.06 -24.90 4.38
N ARG A 35 -69.16 -25.88 3.51
CA ARG A 35 -68.57 -27.19 3.76
C ARG A 35 -67.04 -26.98 3.96
N PRO A 36 -66.42 -27.65 4.97
CA PRO A 36 -64.96 -27.56 5.14
C PRO A 36 -64.31 -28.05 3.83
N GLU A 37 -63.46 -27.26 3.26
CA GLU A 37 -62.58 -27.64 2.15
C GLU A 37 -61.81 -28.89 2.59
N GLN A 38 -62.27 -30.05 2.10
CA GLN A 38 -61.50 -31.27 2.27
C GLN A 38 -60.13 -31.10 1.58
N ALA A 39 -59.08 -31.46 2.30
CA ALA A 39 -57.75 -31.47 1.75
C ALA A 39 -57.74 -32.23 0.42
N ARG A 40 -57.48 -31.51 -0.68
CA ARG A 40 -57.34 -32.05 -2.02
C ARG A 40 -56.11 -32.92 -2.10
N GLY A 41 -56.26 -34.23 -2.13
CA GLY A 41 -55.14 -35.16 -2.37
C GLY A 41 -54.68 -35.13 -3.81
N LEU A 42 -53.58 -35.80 -4.12
CA LEU A 42 -52.99 -35.88 -5.48
C LEU A 42 -54.08 -36.42 -6.50
N LEU A 43 -54.92 -37.32 -6.07
CA LEU A 43 -56.02 -37.87 -6.91
C LEU A 43 -57.11 -36.82 -7.25
N ASP A 44 -57.36 -35.87 -6.34
CA ASP A 44 -58.28 -34.76 -6.61
C ASP A 44 -57.65 -33.73 -7.58
N VAL A 45 -56.35 -33.52 -7.50
CA VAL A 45 -55.61 -32.62 -8.42
C VAL A 45 -55.57 -33.22 -9.83
N LEU A 46 -55.40 -34.53 -9.92
CA LEU A 46 -55.42 -35.26 -11.19
C LEU A 46 -56.82 -35.42 -11.76
N GLY A 47 -57.86 -35.08 -10.97
CA GLY A 47 -59.29 -35.28 -11.41
C GLY A 47 -59.63 -36.74 -11.76
N VAL A 48 -59.04 -37.65 -10.98
CA VAL A 48 -59.21 -39.13 -11.30
C VAL A 48 -60.59 -39.57 -11.15
N ALA A 49 -61.20 -39.91 -12.27
CA ALA A 49 -62.55 -40.48 -12.35
C ALA A 49 -62.51 -41.98 -12.09
N ALA A 50 -63.51 -42.48 -11.35
CA ALA A 50 -63.67 -43.90 -11.12
C ALA A 50 -65.07 -44.36 -11.68
N VAL A 51 -65.04 -45.45 -12.43
CA VAL A 51 -66.18 -46.04 -13.06
C VAL A 51 -66.20 -47.56 -12.79
N VAL A 52 -67.28 -48.13 -12.33
CA VAL A 52 -67.42 -49.60 -12.19
C VAL A 52 -68.45 -50.11 -13.19
N LEU A 53 -68.10 -51.20 -13.88
CA LEU A 53 -68.89 -51.83 -14.91
C LEU A 53 -69.28 -53.29 -14.48
N ASP A 54 -70.47 -53.74 -14.80
CA ASP A 54 -70.80 -55.12 -14.68
C ASP A 54 -70.19 -56.01 -15.77
N ALA A 55 -70.43 -57.31 -15.76
CA ALA A 55 -69.93 -58.27 -16.74
C ALA A 55 -70.36 -57.97 -18.17
N GLU A 56 -71.49 -57.31 -18.38
CA GLU A 56 -72.08 -56.89 -19.64
C GLU A 56 -71.57 -55.52 -20.09
N GLY A 57 -70.75 -54.80 -19.26
CA GLY A 57 -70.20 -53.48 -19.56
C GLY A 57 -71.17 -52.34 -19.26
N ARG A 58 -72.16 -52.51 -18.40
CA ARG A 58 -73.07 -51.48 -17.95
C ARG A 58 -72.49 -50.78 -16.72
N ILE A 59 -72.64 -49.47 -16.62
CA ILE A 59 -72.15 -48.65 -15.56
C ILE A 59 -72.92 -48.86 -14.27
N LEU A 60 -72.24 -49.36 -13.24
CA LEU A 60 -72.80 -49.56 -11.89
C LEU A 60 -72.43 -48.43 -10.94
N PHE A 61 -71.30 -47.84 -11.14
CA PHE A 61 -70.78 -46.70 -10.33
C PHE A 61 -70.16 -45.63 -11.24
N TRP A 62 -70.44 -44.39 -10.90
CA TRP A 62 -69.99 -43.22 -11.60
C TRP A 62 -69.58 -42.16 -10.57
N SER A 63 -68.27 -41.87 -10.46
CA SER A 63 -67.78 -40.91 -9.47
C SER A 63 -68.08 -39.44 -9.87
N PRO A 64 -68.10 -38.53 -8.91
CA PRO A 64 -68.24 -37.10 -9.23
C PRO A 64 -67.22 -36.62 -10.23
N GLN A 65 -65.97 -37.10 -10.15
CA GLN A 65 -64.86 -36.75 -11.09
C GLN A 65 -65.19 -37.36 -12.50
N ALA A 66 -65.87 -38.44 -12.59
CA ALA A 66 -66.34 -38.95 -13.87
C ALA A 66 -67.46 -38.07 -14.48
N GLU A 67 -68.32 -37.46 -13.67
CA GLU A 67 -69.24 -36.43 -14.13
C GLU A 67 -68.52 -35.23 -14.73
N GLU A 68 -67.45 -34.74 -14.05
CA GLU A 68 -66.60 -33.61 -14.52
C GLU A 68 -65.81 -33.98 -15.77
N LEU A 69 -65.21 -35.16 -15.82
CA LEU A 69 -64.37 -35.62 -16.92
C LEU A 69 -65.17 -35.88 -18.21
N PHE A 70 -66.31 -36.54 -18.11
CA PHE A 70 -67.08 -36.98 -19.26
C PHE A 70 -68.34 -36.14 -19.52
N GLY A 71 -68.72 -35.25 -18.58
CA GLY A 71 -69.87 -34.35 -18.71
C GLY A 71 -71.26 -35.00 -18.49
N TYR A 72 -71.37 -36.29 -18.21
CA TYR A 72 -72.65 -36.99 -17.91
C TYR A 72 -72.86 -37.06 -16.41
N ARG A 73 -74.04 -36.73 -15.94
CA ARG A 73 -74.43 -36.94 -14.53
C ARG A 73 -74.57 -38.42 -14.23
N ALA A 74 -74.35 -38.84 -13.00
CA ALA A 74 -74.47 -40.22 -12.59
C ALA A 74 -75.87 -40.81 -12.99
N ALA A 75 -76.94 -40.05 -12.79
CA ALA A 75 -78.32 -40.47 -13.20
C ALA A 75 -78.50 -40.72 -14.72
N GLU A 76 -77.65 -40.11 -15.54
CA GLU A 76 -77.66 -40.30 -17.00
C GLU A 76 -76.75 -41.45 -17.48
N ALA A 77 -75.73 -41.78 -16.68
CA ALA A 77 -74.71 -42.77 -17.00
C ALA A 77 -75.05 -44.18 -16.45
N LEU A 78 -75.55 -44.24 -15.24
CA LEU A 78 -75.86 -45.50 -14.57
C LEU A 78 -76.78 -46.40 -15.41
N GLY A 79 -76.53 -47.73 -15.45
CA GLY A 79 -77.30 -48.76 -16.20
C GLY A 79 -77.00 -48.71 -17.71
N ARG A 80 -76.32 -47.68 -18.24
CA ARG A 80 -75.97 -47.62 -19.66
C ARG A 80 -74.71 -48.41 -19.96
N PHE A 81 -74.60 -48.88 -21.19
CA PHE A 81 -73.38 -49.50 -21.70
C PHE A 81 -72.27 -48.44 -21.91
N ALA A 82 -71.17 -48.55 -21.16
CA ALA A 82 -70.16 -47.60 -21.14
C ALA A 82 -69.51 -47.31 -22.52
N GLY A 83 -69.34 -48.36 -23.32
CA GLY A 83 -68.85 -48.29 -24.66
C GLY A 83 -69.66 -47.38 -25.57
N HIS A 84 -71.01 -47.51 -25.56
CA HIS A 84 -71.88 -46.64 -26.35
C HIS A 84 -71.94 -45.18 -25.84
N LEU A 85 -71.70 -44.98 -24.58
CA LEU A 85 -71.75 -43.66 -23.99
C LEU A 85 -70.46 -42.85 -24.30
N LEU A 86 -69.32 -43.52 -24.17
CA LEU A 86 -67.97 -42.83 -24.14
C LEU A 86 -67.17 -43.09 -25.40
N VAL A 87 -67.44 -44.15 -26.18
CA VAL A 87 -66.61 -44.60 -27.28
C VAL A 87 -67.25 -44.33 -28.60
N ARG A 88 -66.49 -43.89 -29.62
CA ARG A 88 -67.01 -43.80 -31.00
C ARG A 88 -67.23 -45.18 -31.58
N GLU A 89 -68.23 -45.31 -32.48
CA GLU A 89 -68.64 -46.63 -33.11
C GLU A 89 -67.43 -47.33 -33.76
N GLU A 90 -66.53 -46.60 -34.38
CA GLU A 90 -65.29 -47.11 -35.01
C GLU A 90 -64.32 -47.82 -34.03
N HIS A 91 -64.29 -47.42 -32.77
CA HIS A 91 -63.42 -48.00 -31.73
C HIS A 91 -64.14 -49.01 -30.83
N LEU A 92 -65.43 -49.12 -30.91
CA LEU A 92 -66.21 -49.94 -30.05
C LEU A 92 -65.84 -51.46 -30.08
N PRO A 93 -65.49 -52.07 -31.23
CA PRO A 93 -65.00 -53.44 -31.27
C PRO A 93 -63.72 -53.68 -30.52
N LEU A 94 -62.75 -52.67 -30.56
CA LEU A 94 -61.50 -52.76 -29.86
C LEU A 94 -61.72 -52.69 -28.33
N VAL A 95 -62.52 -51.71 -27.87
CA VAL A 95 -62.76 -51.49 -26.45
C VAL A 95 -63.52 -52.65 -25.83
N THR A 96 -64.50 -53.24 -26.56
CA THR A 96 -65.24 -54.43 -26.13
C THR A 96 -64.31 -55.65 -25.98
N ARG A 97 -63.31 -55.78 -26.87
CA ARG A 97 -62.34 -56.87 -26.76
C ARG A 97 -61.43 -56.64 -25.54
N LEU A 98 -60.82 -55.45 -25.37
CA LEU A 98 -60.04 -55.15 -24.21
C LEU A 98 -60.77 -55.31 -22.89
N PHE A 99 -62.04 -54.92 -22.84
CA PHE A 99 -62.89 -55.10 -21.68
C PHE A 99 -63.09 -56.59 -21.39
N GLY A 100 -63.39 -57.40 -22.41
CA GLY A 100 -63.53 -58.83 -22.31
C GLY A 100 -62.29 -59.57 -21.84
N ASP A 101 -61.09 -59.07 -22.27
CA ASP A 101 -59.76 -59.57 -21.84
C ASP A 101 -59.52 -59.29 -20.34
N VAL A 102 -59.80 -58.07 -19.85
CA VAL A 102 -59.75 -57.73 -18.43
C VAL A 102 -60.62 -58.62 -17.56
N LEU A 103 -61.85 -58.90 -17.99
CA LEU A 103 -62.77 -59.73 -17.22
C LEU A 103 -62.35 -61.20 -17.22
N LYS A 104 -61.83 -61.74 -18.34
CA LYS A 104 -61.45 -63.15 -18.49
C LYS A 104 -60.09 -63.51 -17.92
N SER A 105 -59.07 -62.75 -18.27
CA SER A 105 -57.68 -63.02 -17.85
C SER A 105 -57.36 -62.51 -16.47
N GLY A 106 -58.04 -61.47 -15.98
CA GLY A 106 -57.71 -60.75 -14.77
C GLY A 106 -56.56 -59.76 -14.94
N ASP A 107 -56.01 -59.65 -16.16
CA ASP A 107 -54.97 -58.73 -16.48
C ASP A 107 -55.46 -57.25 -16.51
N SER A 108 -54.76 -56.34 -15.90
CA SER A 108 -55.13 -54.94 -15.98
C SER A 108 -54.69 -54.34 -17.33
N TRP A 109 -55.52 -53.54 -17.94
CA TRP A 109 -55.21 -52.80 -19.13
C TRP A 109 -54.97 -51.30 -18.75
N ALA A 110 -53.93 -50.67 -19.26
CA ALA A 110 -53.65 -49.23 -19.11
C ALA A 110 -53.30 -48.63 -20.46
N GLY A 111 -53.80 -47.44 -20.76
CA GLY A 111 -53.47 -46.71 -21.99
C GLY A 111 -54.38 -45.51 -22.21
N ALA A 112 -53.95 -44.63 -23.11
CA ALA A 112 -54.74 -43.46 -23.49
C ALA A 112 -55.69 -43.75 -24.63
N PHE A 113 -56.92 -43.30 -24.49
CA PHE A 113 -58.02 -43.61 -25.47
C PHE A 113 -58.83 -42.33 -25.73
N PRO A 114 -59.23 -42.07 -27.00
CA PRO A 114 -60.08 -40.93 -27.34
C PRO A 114 -61.55 -41.28 -26.96
N VAL A 115 -62.13 -40.52 -26.03
CA VAL A 115 -63.51 -40.65 -25.60
C VAL A 115 -64.37 -39.49 -26.05
N ARG A 116 -65.64 -39.73 -26.30
CA ARG A 116 -66.63 -38.72 -26.61
C ARG A 116 -67.25 -38.18 -25.31
N VAL A 117 -67.16 -36.91 -25.11
CA VAL A 117 -67.79 -36.21 -23.98
C VAL A 117 -69.21 -35.79 -24.36
N LYS A 118 -70.01 -35.48 -23.37
CA LYS A 118 -71.45 -35.16 -23.55
C LYS A 118 -71.68 -33.98 -24.51
N ASP A 119 -70.82 -33.01 -24.54
CA ASP A 119 -70.90 -31.85 -25.44
C ASP A 119 -70.57 -32.18 -26.90
N GLY A 120 -70.27 -33.46 -27.21
CA GLY A 120 -69.88 -33.90 -28.55
C GLY A 120 -68.41 -33.78 -28.89
N SER A 121 -67.60 -33.17 -28.04
CA SER A 121 -66.13 -33.07 -28.21
C SER A 121 -65.49 -34.45 -27.97
N THR A 122 -64.27 -34.62 -28.48
CA THR A 122 -63.40 -35.77 -28.21
C THR A 122 -62.28 -35.37 -27.28
N ARG A 123 -62.14 -36.13 -26.20
CA ARG A 123 -61.05 -35.91 -25.22
C ARG A 123 -60.18 -37.16 -25.14
N LEU A 124 -58.90 -37.03 -25.12
CA LEU A 124 -57.94 -38.10 -24.86
C LEU A 124 -57.87 -38.34 -23.37
N VAL A 125 -58.25 -39.58 -22.93
CA VAL A 125 -58.31 -39.95 -21.51
C VAL A 125 -57.46 -41.18 -21.26
N GLU A 126 -56.65 -41.12 -20.24
CA GLU A 126 -55.93 -42.30 -19.77
C GLU A 126 -56.77 -43.13 -18.89
N PHE A 127 -56.80 -44.40 -19.20
CA PHE A 127 -57.58 -45.41 -18.46
C PHE A 127 -56.66 -46.47 -17.87
N ARG A 128 -57.04 -46.90 -16.67
CA ARG A 128 -56.51 -48.13 -16.09
C ARG A 128 -57.71 -48.96 -15.65
N ASN A 129 -57.90 -50.07 -16.32
CA ASN A 129 -59.02 -50.99 -16.06
C ASN A 129 -58.45 -52.21 -15.35
N MET A 130 -59.19 -52.65 -14.28
CA MET A 130 -58.80 -53.82 -13.50
C MET A 130 -60.04 -54.60 -13.11
N ARG A 131 -59.91 -55.91 -12.98
CA ARG A 131 -60.97 -56.82 -12.54
C ARG A 131 -61.15 -56.69 -11.03
N LEU A 132 -62.40 -56.58 -10.61
CA LEU A 132 -62.84 -56.74 -9.23
C LEU A 132 -63.74 -57.97 -9.12
N THR A 133 -63.72 -58.64 -7.98
CA THR A 133 -64.63 -59.77 -7.68
C THR A 133 -65.21 -59.51 -6.30
N ASP A 134 -66.56 -59.67 -6.17
CA ASP A 134 -67.20 -59.51 -4.88
C ASP A 134 -67.16 -60.84 -4.06
N GLY A 135 -67.66 -60.78 -2.84
CA GLY A 135 -67.74 -61.96 -1.92
C GLY A 135 -68.61 -63.09 -2.39
N LEU A 136 -69.37 -62.88 -3.43
CA LEU A 136 -70.30 -63.89 -4.04
C LEU A 136 -69.72 -64.51 -5.31
N GLY A 137 -68.60 -63.98 -5.81
CA GLY A 137 -67.97 -64.47 -7.03
C GLY A 137 -68.34 -63.70 -8.29
N ASP A 138 -69.20 -62.69 -8.20
CA ASP A 138 -69.52 -61.81 -9.33
C ASP A 138 -68.34 -60.94 -9.74
N VAL A 139 -68.19 -60.82 -11.06
CA VAL A 139 -67.04 -60.14 -11.64
C VAL A 139 -67.43 -58.75 -12.16
N PHE A 140 -66.64 -57.74 -11.78
CA PHE A 140 -66.81 -56.36 -12.20
C PHE A 140 -65.48 -55.81 -12.79
N ALA A 141 -65.58 -54.73 -13.57
CA ALA A 141 -64.45 -54.01 -14.01
C ALA A 141 -64.40 -52.61 -13.37
N LEU A 142 -63.31 -52.28 -12.66
CA LEU A 142 -63.05 -50.93 -12.21
C LEU A 142 -62.18 -50.21 -13.26
N GLY A 143 -62.74 -49.15 -13.83
CA GLY A 143 -62.04 -48.21 -14.68
C GLY A 143 -61.61 -46.93 -13.89
N ILE A 144 -60.35 -46.66 -13.84
CA ILE A 144 -59.81 -45.40 -13.33
C ILE A 144 -59.41 -44.57 -14.57
N ALA A 145 -59.88 -43.34 -14.63
CA ALA A 145 -59.66 -42.46 -15.78
C ALA A 145 -59.20 -41.07 -15.39
N ALA A 146 -58.26 -40.51 -16.13
CA ALA A 146 -57.78 -39.12 -15.96
C ALA A 146 -57.56 -38.44 -17.32
N ASP A 147 -57.71 -37.13 -17.38
CA ASP A 147 -57.45 -36.40 -18.60
C ASP A 147 -55.92 -36.48 -18.95
N HIS A 148 -55.64 -37.01 -20.15
CA HIS A 148 -54.29 -37.24 -20.62
C HIS A 148 -53.44 -35.97 -20.57
N ALA A 149 -53.93 -34.77 -20.97
CA ALA A 149 -53.22 -33.50 -20.93
C ALA A 149 -52.88 -33.09 -19.49
N THR A 150 -53.70 -33.47 -18.50
CA THR A 150 -53.39 -33.17 -17.09
C THR A 150 -52.31 -34.11 -16.56
N VAL A 151 -52.37 -35.41 -16.91
CA VAL A 151 -51.28 -36.34 -16.53
C VAL A 151 -49.99 -35.97 -17.15
N GLU A 152 -49.94 -35.69 -18.47
CA GLU A 152 -48.74 -35.26 -19.21
C GLU A 152 -48.14 -33.99 -18.64
N ARG A 153 -49.00 -33.03 -18.21
CA ARG A 153 -48.52 -31.79 -17.58
C ARG A 153 -47.83 -32.07 -16.24
N VAL A 154 -48.44 -32.87 -15.39
CA VAL A 154 -47.89 -33.23 -14.09
C VAL A 154 -46.60 -34.02 -14.25
N GLU A 155 -46.54 -34.96 -15.19
CA GLU A 155 -45.31 -35.69 -15.51
C GLU A 155 -44.22 -34.77 -16.04
N THR A 156 -44.56 -33.81 -16.91
CA THR A 156 -43.65 -32.83 -17.44
C THR A 156 -43.14 -31.92 -16.33
N ASP A 157 -44.00 -31.41 -15.46
CA ASP A 157 -43.62 -30.52 -14.35
C ASP A 157 -42.71 -31.26 -13.35
N LEU A 158 -42.98 -32.54 -13.08
CA LEU A 158 -42.14 -33.38 -12.22
C LEU A 158 -40.75 -33.61 -12.85
N ALA A 159 -40.75 -33.99 -14.13
CA ALA A 159 -39.51 -34.22 -14.87
C ALA A 159 -38.65 -32.93 -15.00
N LEU A 160 -39.33 -31.79 -15.20
CA LEU A 160 -38.64 -30.47 -15.21
C LEU A 160 -38.07 -30.14 -13.84
N SER A 161 -38.82 -30.32 -12.77
CA SER A 161 -38.38 -30.09 -11.40
C SER A 161 -37.17 -30.97 -11.04
N GLU A 162 -37.21 -32.25 -11.39
CA GLU A 162 -36.14 -33.20 -11.19
C GLU A 162 -34.86 -32.78 -11.98
N ARG A 163 -35.03 -32.38 -13.24
CA ARG A 163 -33.93 -31.91 -14.07
C ARG A 163 -33.32 -30.59 -13.56
N LEU A 164 -34.12 -29.64 -13.09
CA LEU A 164 -33.65 -28.40 -12.52
C LEU A 164 -32.79 -28.64 -11.27
N VAL A 165 -33.18 -29.58 -10.42
CA VAL A 165 -32.40 -29.93 -9.23
C VAL A 165 -31.12 -30.69 -9.60
N THR A 166 -31.21 -31.69 -10.49
CA THR A 166 -30.05 -32.55 -10.83
C THR A 166 -29.02 -31.87 -11.72
N GLN A 167 -29.47 -30.99 -12.61
CA GLN A 167 -28.58 -30.26 -13.54
C GLN A 167 -28.12 -28.90 -13.00
N SER A 168 -28.60 -28.48 -11.82
CA SER A 168 -28.14 -27.23 -11.18
C SER A 168 -26.65 -27.31 -10.92
N PRO A 169 -25.87 -26.25 -11.29
CA PRO A 169 -24.46 -26.13 -10.89
C PRO A 169 -24.28 -25.74 -9.41
N ILE A 170 -25.38 -25.33 -8.77
CA ILE A 170 -25.42 -24.96 -7.34
C ILE A 170 -25.66 -26.21 -6.53
N GLY A 171 -24.88 -26.45 -5.50
CA GLY A 171 -25.12 -27.50 -4.52
C GLY A 171 -26.45 -27.25 -3.79
N LEU A 172 -27.38 -28.21 -3.83
CA LEU A 172 -28.69 -28.13 -3.18
C LEU A 172 -28.85 -29.26 -2.19
N ALA A 173 -29.27 -28.91 -0.99
CA ALA A 173 -29.73 -29.89 0.02
C ALA A 173 -31.08 -29.52 0.57
N LEU A 174 -31.84 -30.55 0.93
CA LEU A 174 -33.01 -30.42 1.78
C LEU A 174 -32.75 -31.19 3.08
N MET A 175 -33.07 -30.55 4.20
CA MET A 175 -32.99 -31.16 5.52
C MET A 175 -34.37 -31.17 6.19
N ASP A 176 -34.63 -32.18 6.98
CA ASP A 176 -35.84 -32.27 7.82
C ASP A 176 -35.72 -31.35 9.08
N LEU A 177 -36.71 -31.43 9.94
CA LEU A 177 -36.77 -30.64 11.19
C LEU A 177 -35.68 -31.03 12.18
N ASP A 178 -35.11 -32.22 12.06
CA ASP A 178 -34.03 -32.74 12.87
C ASP A 178 -32.65 -32.49 12.24
N LEU A 179 -32.59 -31.65 11.18
CA LEU A 179 -31.39 -31.32 10.41
C LEU A 179 -30.71 -32.57 9.80
N ARG A 180 -31.49 -33.55 9.36
CA ARG A 180 -31.03 -34.69 8.59
C ARG A 180 -31.26 -34.45 7.12
N TYR A 181 -30.32 -34.85 6.30
CA TYR A 181 -30.43 -34.72 4.85
C TYR A 181 -31.55 -35.58 4.30
N VAL A 182 -32.47 -34.98 3.58
CA VAL A 182 -33.56 -35.63 2.85
C VAL A 182 -33.24 -35.74 1.38
N LEU A 183 -32.57 -34.73 0.82
CA LEU A 183 -32.18 -34.68 -0.57
C LEU A 183 -30.85 -33.95 -0.70
N VAL A 184 -29.99 -34.39 -1.59
CA VAL A 184 -28.84 -33.70 -2.10
C VAL A 184 -28.75 -33.85 -3.60
N ASN A 185 -28.28 -32.83 -4.32
CA ASN A 185 -28.09 -32.90 -5.76
C ASN A 185 -26.65 -33.25 -6.13
N PRO A 186 -26.39 -33.68 -7.39
CA PRO A 186 -25.02 -34.00 -7.82
C PRO A 186 -24.00 -32.86 -7.72
N ALA A 187 -24.46 -31.61 -7.69
CA ALA A 187 -23.54 -30.48 -7.48
C ALA A 187 -23.01 -30.44 -6.04
N LEU A 188 -23.88 -30.70 -5.05
CA LEU A 188 -23.47 -30.76 -3.65
C LEU A 188 -22.54 -31.96 -3.39
N GLU A 189 -22.79 -33.11 -4.01
CA GLU A 189 -21.91 -34.28 -3.91
C GLU A 189 -20.48 -33.94 -4.38
N ARG A 190 -20.34 -33.11 -5.43
CA ARG A 190 -19.03 -32.65 -5.92
C ARG A 190 -18.38 -31.65 -4.98
N ILE A 191 -19.15 -30.75 -4.39
CA ILE A 191 -18.64 -29.72 -3.45
C ILE A 191 -18.15 -30.36 -2.16
N ASP A 192 -18.94 -31.31 -1.61
CA ASP A 192 -18.64 -31.96 -0.34
C ASP A 192 -17.77 -33.23 -0.51
N HIS A 193 -17.49 -33.64 -1.75
CA HIS A 193 -16.79 -34.88 -2.08
C HIS A 193 -17.44 -36.15 -1.45
N LEU A 194 -18.71 -36.09 -1.16
CA LEU A 194 -19.49 -37.17 -0.53
C LEU A 194 -20.70 -37.55 -1.40
N PRO A 195 -20.89 -38.84 -1.72
CA PRO A 195 -22.06 -39.29 -2.47
C PRO A 195 -23.36 -39.12 -1.68
N ALA A 196 -24.48 -38.94 -2.36
CA ALA A 196 -25.82 -38.76 -1.77
C ALA A 196 -26.16 -39.84 -0.74
N ALA A 197 -25.77 -41.09 -1.01
CA ALA A 197 -26.00 -42.21 -0.10
C ALA A 197 -25.32 -42.05 1.28
N GLN A 198 -24.29 -41.24 1.37
CA GLN A 198 -23.59 -40.92 2.63
C GLN A 198 -24.18 -39.70 3.33
N HIS A 199 -24.98 -38.88 2.65
CA HIS A 199 -25.73 -37.76 3.23
C HIS A 199 -27.09 -38.15 3.76
N ILE A 200 -27.90 -38.83 2.93
CA ILE A 200 -29.31 -39.07 3.19
C ILE A 200 -29.51 -39.78 4.53
N GLY A 201 -30.42 -39.21 5.36
CA GLY A 201 -30.76 -39.65 6.71
C GLY A 201 -29.73 -39.32 7.80
N ARG A 202 -28.52 -38.84 7.43
CA ARG A 202 -27.49 -38.42 8.40
C ARG A 202 -27.69 -36.99 8.81
N HIS A 203 -27.22 -36.67 10.01
CA HIS A 203 -27.20 -35.32 10.53
C HIS A 203 -25.98 -34.55 9.97
N ILE A 204 -26.10 -33.23 9.82
CA ILE A 204 -25.03 -32.41 9.24
C ILE A 204 -23.69 -32.54 9.99
N ARG A 205 -23.72 -32.72 11.32
CA ARG A 205 -22.49 -32.90 12.14
C ARG A 205 -21.73 -34.19 11.79
N ASP A 206 -22.42 -35.18 11.26
CA ASP A 206 -21.83 -36.49 10.95
C ASP A 206 -21.22 -36.52 9.52
N THR A 207 -21.61 -35.56 8.69
CA THR A 207 -21.20 -35.47 7.29
C THR A 207 -20.07 -34.45 7.06
N LEU A 208 -20.06 -33.32 7.78
CA LEU A 208 -19.14 -32.23 7.60
C LEU A 208 -18.48 -31.82 8.93
N PRO A 209 -17.73 -32.73 9.58
CA PRO A 209 -17.14 -32.48 10.92
C PRO A 209 -16.05 -31.42 10.96
N PHE A 210 -15.56 -30.99 9.82
CA PHE A 210 -14.54 -29.96 9.68
C PHE A 210 -15.11 -28.52 9.71
N LEU A 211 -16.44 -28.36 9.63
CA LEU A 211 -17.09 -27.06 9.80
C LEU A 211 -17.29 -26.76 11.30
N ASP A 212 -17.45 -25.48 11.64
CA ASP A 212 -18.00 -25.12 12.95
C ASP A 212 -19.48 -25.53 13.02
N VAL A 213 -19.67 -26.81 13.30
CA VAL A 213 -21.01 -27.44 13.28
C VAL A 213 -21.96 -26.75 14.24
N ALA A 214 -21.48 -26.28 15.39
CA ALA A 214 -22.33 -25.60 16.37
C ALA A 214 -22.88 -24.28 15.84
N ALA A 215 -22.05 -23.50 15.15
CA ALA A 215 -22.48 -22.27 14.50
C ALA A 215 -23.43 -22.52 13.33
N VAL A 216 -23.17 -23.55 12.53
CA VAL A 216 -24.05 -23.95 11.39
C VAL A 216 -25.40 -24.42 11.89
N GLU A 217 -25.47 -25.33 12.88
CA GLU A 217 -26.72 -25.78 13.47
C GLU A 217 -27.53 -24.62 14.07
N THR A 218 -26.89 -23.74 14.78
CA THR A 218 -27.54 -22.54 15.34
C THR A 218 -28.18 -21.69 14.27
N ALA A 219 -27.45 -21.47 13.17
CA ALA A 219 -27.95 -20.71 12.03
C ALA A 219 -29.15 -21.39 11.35
N LEU A 220 -29.09 -22.72 11.11
CA LEU A 220 -30.18 -23.50 10.50
C LEU A 220 -31.41 -23.51 11.39
N ARG A 221 -31.26 -23.74 12.70
CA ARG A 221 -32.39 -23.70 13.67
C ARG A 221 -33.04 -22.32 13.70
N ARG A 222 -32.25 -21.27 13.66
CA ARG A 222 -32.78 -19.89 13.58
C ARG A 222 -33.65 -19.69 12.33
N VAL A 223 -33.22 -20.21 11.17
CA VAL A 223 -34.03 -20.15 9.93
C VAL A 223 -35.32 -20.93 10.08
N LEU A 224 -35.28 -22.13 10.68
CA LEU A 224 -36.46 -22.93 10.97
C LEU A 224 -37.47 -22.21 11.88
N ASP A 225 -36.98 -21.65 12.99
CA ASP A 225 -37.82 -21.03 14.02
C ASP A 225 -38.42 -19.69 13.55
N THR A 226 -37.61 -18.84 12.91
CA THR A 226 -38.04 -17.48 12.55
C THR A 226 -38.64 -17.37 11.15
N GLY A 227 -38.31 -18.29 10.24
CA GLY A 227 -38.63 -18.19 8.82
C GLY A 227 -37.84 -17.14 8.05
N VAL A 228 -36.94 -16.41 8.73
CA VAL A 228 -36.10 -15.43 8.09
C VAL A 228 -34.95 -16.13 7.35
N PRO A 229 -34.81 -15.98 6.03
CA PRO A 229 -33.79 -16.69 5.28
C PRO A 229 -32.41 -16.18 5.66
N LEU A 230 -31.42 -17.05 5.63
CA LEU A 230 -30.00 -16.72 5.66
C LEU A 230 -29.52 -16.64 4.21
N LEU A 231 -29.03 -15.49 3.78
CA LEU A 231 -28.60 -15.26 2.40
C LEU A 231 -27.10 -15.01 2.32
N ASP A 232 -26.45 -15.57 1.32
CA ASP A 232 -25.06 -15.31 0.94
C ASP A 232 -24.08 -15.33 2.12
N ARG A 233 -24.26 -16.28 3.05
CA ARG A 233 -23.32 -16.43 4.17
C ARG A 233 -22.00 -17.01 3.65
N TYR A 234 -20.96 -16.23 3.80
CA TYR A 234 -19.61 -16.62 3.41
C TYR A 234 -19.03 -17.58 4.45
N VAL A 235 -18.56 -18.72 4.01
CA VAL A 235 -17.90 -19.72 4.86
C VAL A 235 -16.55 -20.05 4.22
N VAL A 236 -15.47 -19.91 4.99
CA VAL A 236 -14.13 -20.29 4.57
C VAL A 236 -13.68 -21.46 5.45
N GLY A 237 -13.14 -22.49 4.85
CA GLY A 237 -12.62 -23.65 5.55
C GLY A 237 -11.41 -24.24 4.83
N ARG A 238 -10.66 -25.09 5.52
CA ARG A 238 -9.58 -25.84 4.89
C ARG A 238 -10.13 -27.09 4.22
N ASP A 239 -9.55 -27.48 3.09
CA ASP A 239 -9.89 -28.72 2.39
C ASP A 239 -9.59 -29.92 3.29
N PRO A 240 -10.62 -30.62 3.81
CA PRO A 240 -10.42 -31.77 4.68
C PRO A 240 -9.92 -33.02 3.94
N TRP A 241 -10.02 -32.98 2.62
CA TRP A 241 -9.64 -34.09 1.74
C TRP A 241 -8.25 -33.95 1.15
N HIS A 242 -7.58 -32.82 1.42
CA HIS A 242 -6.20 -32.62 1.03
C HIS A 242 -5.32 -33.54 1.88
N GLN A 243 -4.91 -34.69 1.31
CA GLN A 243 -3.92 -35.54 1.94
C GLN A 243 -2.62 -34.74 2.04
N GLU A 244 -2.12 -34.55 3.26
CA GLU A 244 -0.75 -34.11 3.48
C GLU A 244 0.17 -35.09 2.75
N GLY A 245 0.55 -34.72 1.52
CA GLY A 245 1.49 -35.49 0.74
C GLY A 245 2.80 -35.55 1.52
N GLY A 246 3.27 -36.74 1.81
CA GLY A 246 4.51 -36.99 2.56
C GLY A 246 5.78 -36.50 1.86
N GLY A 247 5.84 -35.23 1.51
CA GLY A 247 7.02 -34.51 1.04
C GLY A 247 7.51 -33.58 2.15
N GLU A 248 8.81 -33.43 2.29
CA GLU A 248 9.50 -32.60 3.30
C GLU A 248 9.08 -31.09 3.25
N HIS A 249 8.18 -30.69 2.36
CA HIS A 249 7.60 -29.36 2.23
C HIS A 249 6.09 -29.53 2.02
N GLY A 250 5.34 -29.84 3.10
CA GLY A 250 3.88 -29.88 3.06
C GLY A 250 3.31 -28.48 2.78
N GLU A 251 2.83 -28.27 1.56
CA GLU A 251 2.01 -27.07 1.28
C GLU A 251 0.77 -27.11 2.18
N PRO A 252 0.42 -25.99 2.84
CA PRO A 252 -0.79 -25.92 3.65
C PRO A 252 -2.00 -26.22 2.77
N ALA A 253 -2.96 -27.00 3.32
CA ALA A 253 -4.22 -27.30 2.61
C ALA A 253 -4.86 -26.00 2.11
N PRO A 254 -5.26 -25.95 0.83
CA PRO A 254 -5.82 -24.76 0.24
C PRO A 254 -7.14 -24.38 0.92
N ASP A 255 -7.34 -23.09 1.19
CA ASP A 255 -8.59 -22.57 1.69
C ASP A 255 -9.67 -22.72 0.62
N LEU A 256 -10.81 -23.32 1.03
CA LEU A 256 -12.04 -23.40 0.26
C LEU A 256 -13.00 -22.33 0.76
N ALA A 257 -13.78 -21.77 -0.15
CA ALA A 257 -14.76 -20.76 0.19
C ALA A 257 -16.12 -21.06 -0.44
N TRP A 258 -17.16 -21.00 0.38
CA TRP A 258 -18.53 -21.27 -0.05
C TRP A 258 -19.42 -20.08 0.29
N SER A 259 -20.37 -19.77 -0.61
CA SER A 259 -21.53 -18.94 -0.32
C SER A 259 -22.71 -19.84 -0.03
N VAL A 260 -23.26 -19.75 1.18
CA VAL A 260 -24.34 -20.59 1.68
C VAL A 260 -25.60 -19.75 1.90
N SER A 261 -26.71 -20.17 1.34
CA SER A 261 -28.03 -19.61 1.63
C SER A 261 -29.00 -20.69 2.12
N CYS A 262 -29.80 -20.34 3.12
CA CYS A 262 -30.72 -21.26 3.76
C CYS A 262 -32.13 -20.67 3.80
N TYR A 263 -33.14 -21.49 3.48
CA TYR A 263 -34.53 -21.08 3.42
C TYR A 263 -35.39 -22.10 4.16
N ARG A 264 -36.38 -21.63 4.93
CA ARG A 264 -37.37 -22.50 5.51
C ARG A 264 -38.32 -23.01 4.41
N LEU A 265 -38.52 -24.31 4.36
CA LEU A 265 -39.47 -24.95 3.46
C LEU A 265 -40.79 -25.13 4.17
N GLU A 266 -41.87 -24.63 3.53
CA GLU A 266 -43.21 -24.76 4.00
C GLU A 266 -44.05 -25.55 2.96
N GLY A 267 -44.79 -26.51 3.43
CA GLY A 267 -45.78 -27.26 2.63
C GLY A 267 -47.14 -26.57 2.60
N HIS A 268 -48.12 -27.25 2.04
CA HIS A 268 -49.50 -26.79 2.03
C HIS A 268 -50.01 -26.52 3.45
N GLN A 269 -50.74 -25.44 3.64
CA GLN A 269 -51.28 -24.99 4.93
C GLN A 269 -50.23 -24.51 5.96
N GLY A 270 -49.02 -24.06 5.52
CA GLY A 270 -48.02 -23.51 6.39
C GLY A 270 -47.29 -24.53 7.28
N ARG A 271 -47.43 -25.82 6.99
CA ARG A 271 -46.67 -26.87 7.70
C ARG A 271 -45.20 -26.76 7.34
N ILE A 272 -44.32 -26.56 8.34
CA ILE A 272 -42.88 -26.55 8.13
C ILE A 272 -42.40 -27.95 7.77
N LEU A 273 -41.72 -28.08 6.64
CA LEU A 273 -41.18 -29.34 6.12
C LEU A 273 -39.70 -29.52 6.46
N GLY A 274 -38.95 -28.41 6.61
CA GLY A 274 -37.54 -28.45 6.87
C GLY A 274 -36.82 -27.19 6.34
N VAL A 275 -35.55 -27.34 5.98
CA VAL A 275 -34.69 -26.28 5.45
C VAL A 275 -34.13 -26.68 4.08
N ALA A 276 -34.21 -25.77 3.11
CA ALA A 276 -33.48 -25.87 1.87
C ALA A 276 -32.16 -25.10 2.00
N ILE A 277 -31.07 -25.69 1.57
CA ILE A 277 -29.76 -25.13 1.58
C ILE A 277 -29.25 -25.06 0.14
N SER A 278 -28.70 -23.90 -0.25
CA SER A 278 -27.95 -23.78 -1.48
C SER A 278 -26.47 -23.41 -1.15
N VAL A 279 -25.56 -24.10 -1.80
CA VAL A 279 -24.10 -23.92 -1.62
C VAL A 279 -23.49 -23.64 -2.98
N ILE A 280 -22.78 -22.52 -3.06
CA ILE A 280 -22.03 -22.14 -4.26
C ILE A 280 -20.56 -22.17 -3.89
N ASP A 281 -19.76 -22.91 -4.63
CA ASP A 281 -18.31 -22.82 -4.53
C ASP A 281 -17.84 -21.49 -5.12
N VAL A 282 -17.24 -20.67 -4.28
CA VAL A 282 -16.69 -19.35 -4.64
C VAL A 282 -15.18 -19.28 -4.40
N THR A 283 -14.53 -20.44 -4.29
CA THR A 283 -13.10 -20.57 -3.95
C THR A 283 -12.22 -19.79 -4.91
N GLU A 284 -12.41 -19.94 -6.22
CA GLU A 284 -11.61 -19.20 -7.21
C GLU A 284 -11.83 -17.69 -7.09
N ARG A 285 -13.08 -17.28 -6.90
CA ARG A 285 -13.42 -15.86 -6.72
C ARG A 285 -12.82 -15.30 -5.43
N HIS A 286 -12.84 -16.09 -4.35
CA HIS A 286 -12.23 -15.71 -3.07
C HIS A 286 -10.71 -15.54 -3.20
N ARG A 287 -10.05 -16.52 -3.82
CA ARG A 287 -8.59 -16.47 -4.07
C ARG A 287 -8.24 -15.25 -4.91
N ALA A 288 -8.91 -15.05 -6.02
CA ALA A 288 -8.68 -13.88 -6.88
C ALA A 288 -8.90 -12.54 -6.14
N ALA A 289 -9.94 -12.44 -5.31
CA ALA A 289 -10.20 -11.25 -4.50
C ALA A 289 -9.12 -11.02 -3.45
N THR A 290 -8.66 -12.09 -2.79
CA THR A 290 -7.59 -12.03 -1.78
C THR A 290 -6.25 -11.65 -2.42
N GLU A 291 -5.92 -12.24 -3.57
CA GLU A 291 -4.72 -11.88 -4.35
C GLU A 291 -4.76 -10.43 -4.84
N ALA A 292 -5.91 -9.99 -5.34
CA ALA A 292 -6.08 -8.60 -5.78
C ALA A 292 -5.91 -7.60 -4.62
N GLU A 293 -6.44 -7.92 -3.44
CA GLU A 293 -6.28 -7.08 -2.24
C GLU A 293 -4.83 -7.06 -1.75
N ARG A 294 -4.15 -8.22 -1.75
CA ARG A 294 -2.70 -8.30 -1.44
C ARG A 294 -1.88 -7.48 -2.43
N ALA A 295 -2.15 -7.64 -3.73
CA ALA A 295 -1.48 -6.87 -4.79
C ALA A 295 -1.73 -5.36 -4.65
N ARG A 296 -2.98 -4.96 -4.34
CA ARG A 296 -3.34 -3.56 -4.11
C ARG A 296 -2.62 -2.97 -2.90
N ARG A 297 -2.57 -3.71 -1.78
CA ARG A 297 -1.84 -3.30 -0.57
C ARG A 297 -0.35 -3.14 -0.85
N ARG A 298 0.25 -4.10 -1.58
CA ARG A 298 1.64 -4.03 -2.01
C ARG A 298 1.92 -2.80 -2.87
N LEU A 299 1.10 -2.56 -3.89
CA LEU A 299 1.23 -1.38 -4.75
C LEU A 299 1.06 -0.08 -3.97
N GLY A 300 0.14 -0.03 -2.99
CA GLY A 300 -0.05 1.12 -2.11
C GLY A 300 1.20 1.44 -1.29
N LEU A 301 1.82 0.43 -0.66
CA LEU A 301 3.05 0.60 0.11
C LEU A 301 4.24 1.02 -0.76
N ILE A 302 4.38 0.44 -1.96
CA ILE A 302 5.44 0.83 -2.91
C ILE A 302 5.24 2.27 -3.39
N ALA A 303 4.00 2.69 -3.64
CA ALA A 303 3.68 4.05 -4.03
C ALA A 303 3.98 5.06 -2.90
N ASP A 304 3.59 4.73 -1.66
CA ASP A 304 3.88 5.54 -0.47
C ASP A 304 5.41 5.64 -0.24
N ALA A 305 6.12 4.53 -0.34
CA ALA A 305 7.58 4.52 -0.27
C ALA A 305 8.22 5.40 -1.34
N SER A 306 7.69 5.35 -2.58
CA SER A 306 8.21 6.16 -3.69
C SER A 306 8.04 7.66 -3.49
N ALA A 307 7.01 8.06 -2.76
CA ALA A 307 6.74 9.47 -2.46
C ALA A 307 7.47 9.99 -1.21
N ARG A 308 7.78 9.09 -0.26
CA ARG A 308 8.25 9.47 1.08
C ARG A 308 9.68 9.09 1.39
N VAL A 309 10.28 8.13 0.67
CA VAL A 309 11.65 7.66 0.91
C VAL A 309 12.60 8.34 -0.06
N GLY A 310 13.66 8.96 0.48
CA GLY A 310 14.69 9.65 -0.31
C GLY A 310 14.28 11.07 -0.71
N THR A 311 13.52 11.77 0.13
CA THR A 311 13.09 13.16 -0.11
C THR A 311 14.25 14.14 0.04
N THR A 312 15.32 13.75 0.72
CA THR A 312 16.53 14.53 0.94
C THR A 312 17.80 13.74 0.61
N LEU A 313 18.93 14.42 0.49
CA LEU A 313 20.24 13.81 0.33
C LEU A 313 20.93 13.57 1.69
N GLU A 314 20.15 13.22 2.70
CA GLU A 314 20.64 12.88 4.03
C GLU A 314 20.36 11.41 4.36
N VAL A 315 21.40 10.64 4.64
CA VAL A 315 21.31 9.20 4.92
C VAL A 315 20.40 8.93 6.11
N GLY A 316 20.53 9.71 7.20
CA GLY A 316 19.70 9.57 8.40
C GLY A 316 18.23 9.85 8.15
N GLN A 317 17.89 10.86 7.36
CA GLN A 317 16.52 11.18 7.01
C GLN A 317 15.89 10.07 6.17
N THR A 318 16.60 9.55 5.17
CA THR A 318 16.15 8.42 4.36
C THR A 318 15.88 7.17 5.21
N ALA A 319 16.73 6.89 6.20
CA ALA A 319 16.53 5.79 7.14
C ALA A 319 15.24 5.96 7.97
N HIS A 320 14.98 7.18 8.46
CA HIS A 320 13.75 7.49 9.20
C HIS A 320 12.49 7.36 8.33
N GLU A 321 12.57 7.79 7.08
CA GLU A 321 11.48 7.69 6.10
C GLU A 321 11.17 6.22 5.78
N LEU A 322 12.19 5.38 5.57
CA LEU A 322 12.04 3.95 5.35
C LEU A 322 11.37 3.26 6.55
N ALA A 323 11.87 3.50 7.77
CA ALA A 323 11.27 2.94 8.98
C ALA A 323 9.82 3.38 9.18
N ALA A 324 9.49 4.64 8.84
CA ALA A 324 8.14 5.19 8.93
C ALA A 324 7.16 4.63 7.89
N VAL A 325 7.63 4.20 6.73
CA VAL A 325 6.82 3.52 5.70
C VAL A 325 6.60 2.05 6.08
N ALA A 326 7.60 1.40 6.67
CA ALA A 326 7.49 -0.01 7.08
C ALA A 326 6.53 -0.22 8.26
N VAL A 327 6.29 0.80 9.10
CA VAL A 327 5.43 0.74 10.29
C VAL A 327 4.21 1.64 10.11
N PRO A 328 2.98 1.19 10.40
CA PRO A 328 2.61 -0.12 10.97
C PRO A 328 2.31 -1.21 9.92
N GLU A 329 2.37 -0.90 8.66
CA GLU A 329 1.79 -1.72 7.59
C GLU A 329 2.47 -3.08 7.42
N LEU A 330 3.79 -3.14 7.57
CA LEU A 330 4.57 -4.36 7.38
C LEU A 330 5.00 -4.98 8.72
N ALA A 331 5.34 -4.15 9.70
CA ALA A 331 5.87 -4.59 11.00
C ALA A 331 5.37 -3.72 12.15
N ASP A 332 5.42 -4.26 13.36
CA ASP A 332 5.16 -3.51 14.60
C ASP A 332 6.35 -2.64 15.01
N VAL A 333 7.58 -3.10 14.69
CA VAL A 333 8.83 -2.39 14.95
C VAL A 333 9.74 -2.54 13.75
N ALA A 334 10.35 -1.42 13.31
CA ALA A 334 11.34 -1.37 12.25
C ALA A 334 12.59 -0.63 12.74
N ALA A 335 13.77 -1.17 12.44
CA ALA A 335 15.04 -0.50 12.60
C ALA A 335 15.80 -0.49 11.26
N VAL A 336 16.56 0.56 11.04
CA VAL A 336 17.44 0.69 9.86
C VAL A 336 18.87 0.79 10.36
N ASP A 337 19.60 -0.28 10.16
CA ASP A 337 21.00 -0.43 10.55
C ASP A 337 21.90 -0.30 9.33
N VAL A 338 22.81 0.67 9.36
CA VAL A 338 23.74 0.95 8.26
C VAL A 338 25.16 0.67 8.72
N LEU A 339 25.99 0.13 7.83
CA LEU A 339 27.42 -0.07 8.12
C LEU A 339 28.11 1.29 8.35
N ASP A 340 28.92 1.39 9.39
CA ASP A 340 29.66 2.64 9.70
C ASP A 340 30.62 3.06 8.57
N SER A 341 31.13 2.10 7.81
CA SER A 341 31.93 2.34 6.60
C SER A 341 31.18 3.16 5.54
N VAL A 342 29.85 2.99 5.45
CA VAL A 342 28.98 3.74 4.52
C VAL A 342 28.94 5.22 4.92
N LEU A 343 28.84 5.52 6.20
CA LEU A 343 28.77 6.89 6.74
C LEU A 343 30.12 7.59 6.72
N SER A 344 31.20 6.83 6.96
CA SER A 344 32.57 7.35 6.95
C SER A 344 33.17 7.50 5.54
N CYS A 345 32.40 7.19 4.49
CA CYS A 345 32.85 7.20 3.08
C CYS A 345 34.12 6.35 2.86
N ARG A 346 34.39 5.37 3.71
CA ARG A 346 35.45 4.38 3.50
C ARG A 346 34.93 3.30 2.57
N ARG A 347 35.79 2.81 1.66
CA ARG A 347 35.45 1.60 0.89
C ARG A 347 35.33 0.44 1.89
N PRO A 348 34.25 -0.35 1.81
CA PRO A 348 34.17 -1.59 2.57
C PRO A 348 35.39 -2.44 2.28
N GLY A 349 35.98 -3.03 3.31
CA GLY A 349 37.00 -4.07 3.15
C GLY A 349 36.38 -5.28 2.45
N ALA A 350 37.21 -6.27 2.05
CA ALA A 350 36.71 -7.56 1.59
C ALA A 350 35.77 -8.15 2.67
N PRO A 351 34.71 -8.89 2.27
CA PRO A 351 33.74 -9.44 3.22
C PRO A 351 34.47 -10.32 4.24
N ASP A 352 34.61 -9.80 5.44
CA ASP A 352 35.17 -10.49 6.58
C ASP A 352 34.02 -11.15 7.34
N THR A 353 34.19 -12.38 7.77
CA THR A 353 33.19 -13.13 8.55
C THR A 353 33.21 -12.73 10.03
N GLY A 354 33.89 -11.64 10.35
CA GLY A 354 34.05 -11.11 11.70
C GLY A 354 32.88 -10.22 12.18
N PRO A 355 32.99 -9.66 13.39
CA PRO A 355 32.04 -8.67 13.87
C PRO A 355 32.13 -7.40 13.05
N GLU A 356 30.98 -6.81 12.73
CA GLU A 356 30.83 -5.63 11.91
C GLU A 356 30.40 -4.40 12.74
N LEU A 357 30.89 -3.23 12.34
CA LEU A 357 30.52 -1.96 12.96
C LEU A 357 29.29 -1.37 12.27
N PHE A 358 28.17 -1.39 12.97
CA PHE A 358 26.90 -0.81 12.51
C PHE A 358 26.57 0.47 13.23
N ARG A 359 25.63 1.20 12.66
CA ARG A 359 24.99 2.35 13.27
C ARG A 359 23.49 2.28 13.00
N ALA A 360 22.69 2.16 14.05
CA ALA A 360 21.24 2.27 13.95
C ALA A 360 20.88 3.72 13.62
N LEU A 361 20.36 4.00 12.42
CA LEU A 361 20.00 5.34 11.99
C LEU A 361 18.56 5.71 12.29
N ALA A 362 17.66 4.71 12.34
CA ALA A 362 16.27 4.91 12.68
C ALA A 362 15.71 3.70 13.40
N VAL A 363 14.86 3.96 14.38
CA VAL A 363 14.00 2.94 15.03
C VAL A 363 12.59 3.52 15.13
N LYS A 364 11.60 2.78 14.66
CA LYS A 364 10.19 3.16 14.69
C LYS A 364 9.32 2.01 15.19
N SER A 365 8.22 2.36 15.86
CA SER A 365 7.20 1.38 16.26
C SER A 365 5.79 1.91 16.04
N ALA A 366 4.85 0.99 15.83
CA ALA A 366 3.44 1.30 15.66
C ALA A 366 2.77 1.77 16.95
N TYR A 367 3.35 1.38 18.11
CA TYR A 367 2.85 1.69 19.44
C TYR A 367 4.02 1.71 20.44
N PRO A 368 3.87 2.35 21.62
CA PRO A 368 4.90 2.31 22.66
C PRO A 368 5.18 0.86 23.11
N THR A 369 6.44 0.43 23.01
CA THR A 369 6.87 -0.94 23.32
C THR A 369 8.32 -0.98 23.79
N GLU A 370 8.65 -1.93 24.67
CA GLU A 370 10.02 -2.17 25.13
C GLU A 370 10.95 -2.63 23.97
N ALA A 371 10.39 -3.15 22.90
CA ALA A 371 11.17 -3.56 21.73
C ALA A 371 11.94 -2.39 21.08
N VAL A 372 11.47 -1.15 21.23
CA VAL A 372 12.22 0.05 20.78
C VAL A 372 13.45 0.28 21.65
N THR A 373 13.32 0.09 22.97
CA THR A 373 14.44 0.24 23.92
C THR A 373 15.47 -0.88 23.77
N ALA A 374 15.01 -2.05 23.32
CA ALA A 374 15.90 -3.19 23.03
C ALA A 374 16.78 -2.97 21.80
N ALA A 375 16.41 -2.06 20.89
CA ALA A 375 17.22 -1.68 19.75
C ALA A 375 18.50 -0.94 20.18
N ASP A 376 19.48 -0.87 19.28
CA ASP A 376 20.71 -0.10 19.53
C ASP A 376 20.43 1.40 19.55
N PRO A 377 21.21 2.18 20.35
CA PRO A 377 21.05 3.63 20.41
C PRO A 377 21.22 4.27 19.03
N THR A 378 20.25 5.09 18.65
CA THR A 378 20.28 5.75 17.35
C THR A 378 21.47 6.70 17.21
N GLY A 379 22.23 6.56 16.14
CA GLY A 379 23.39 7.42 15.82
C GLY A 379 24.71 6.99 16.45
N GLU A 380 24.73 6.03 17.36
CA GLU A 380 25.97 5.53 17.98
C GLU A 380 26.50 4.31 17.22
N PRO A 381 27.84 4.20 17.02
CA PRO A 381 28.44 3.02 16.42
C PRO A 381 28.41 1.85 17.40
N CYS A 382 27.87 0.72 16.97
CA CYS A 382 27.78 -0.49 17.75
C CYS A 382 28.41 -1.68 17.01
N MET A 383 29.17 -2.49 17.75
CA MET A 383 29.76 -3.70 17.20
C MET A 383 28.77 -4.84 17.24
N TYR A 384 28.42 -5.39 16.07
CA TYR A 384 27.50 -6.53 15.97
C TYR A 384 28.27 -7.83 15.82
N GLY A 385 27.96 -8.81 16.66
CA GLY A 385 28.52 -10.15 16.58
C GLY A 385 28.15 -10.85 15.25
N ALA A 386 28.99 -11.73 14.77
CA ALA A 386 28.75 -12.48 13.55
C ALA A 386 27.52 -13.43 13.64
N ASP A 387 27.10 -13.78 14.84
CA ASP A 387 25.96 -14.64 15.19
C ASP A 387 24.60 -13.91 15.14
N ARG A 388 24.61 -12.57 15.12
CA ARG A 388 23.35 -11.81 14.98
C ARG A 388 22.71 -12.04 13.61
N LEU A 389 21.38 -12.15 13.59
CA LEU A 389 20.63 -12.38 12.36
C LEU A 389 20.79 -11.23 11.35
N VAL A 390 20.85 -9.98 11.83
CA VAL A 390 21.10 -8.80 10.98
C VAL A 390 22.50 -8.83 10.37
N THR A 391 23.53 -9.25 11.11
CA THR A 391 24.89 -9.41 10.59
C THR A 391 24.95 -10.49 9.51
N ARG A 392 24.27 -11.61 9.75
CA ARG A 392 24.14 -12.69 8.76
C ARG A 392 23.44 -12.19 7.49
N CYS A 393 22.39 -11.38 7.61
CA CYS A 393 21.71 -10.76 6.47
C CYS A 393 22.67 -9.90 5.64
N VAL A 394 23.46 -9.06 6.28
CA VAL A 394 24.42 -8.16 5.62
C VAL A 394 25.56 -8.95 4.96
N HIS A 395 26.16 -9.92 5.66
CA HIS A 395 27.27 -10.73 5.12
C HIS A 395 26.85 -11.60 3.93
N THR A 396 25.64 -12.16 3.97
CA THR A 396 25.14 -13.01 2.89
C THR A 396 24.52 -12.21 1.73
N GLY A 397 24.14 -10.96 1.98
CA GLY A 397 23.36 -10.16 1.04
C GLY A 397 21.98 -10.77 0.75
N ARG A 398 21.45 -11.58 1.67
CA ARG A 398 20.18 -12.29 1.52
C ARG A 398 19.26 -12.00 2.71
N PRO A 399 17.94 -11.95 2.48
CA PRO A 399 16.98 -11.86 3.56
C PRO A 399 17.14 -13.00 4.57
N VAL A 400 16.90 -12.69 5.84
CA VAL A 400 16.87 -13.63 6.96
C VAL A 400 15.52 -13.52 7.63
N MET A 401 14.70 -14.56 7.51
CA MET A 401 13.36 -14.63 8.10
C MET A 401 13.32 -15.71 9.18
N VAL A 402 12.67 -15.41 10.31
CA VAL A 402 12.30 -16.36 11.36
C VAL A 402 10.80 -16.17 11.60
N ALA A 403 10.01 -17.08 11.00
CA ALA A 403 8.54 -17.00 11.09
C ALA A 403 8.04 -17.13 12.53
N HIS A 404 8.65 -18.04 13.31
CA HIS A 404 8.32 -18.27 14.72
C HIS A 404 9.58 -18.16 15.58
N VAL A 405 9.71 -17.02 16.28
CA VAL A 405 10.88 -16.68 17.10
C VAL A 405 10.84 -17.44 18.42
N GLY A 406 11.89 -18.24 18.68
CA GLY A 406 12.15 -18.90 19.96
C GLY A 406 13.17 -18.15 20.82
N GLU A 407 13.48 -18.70 22.02
CA GLU A 407 14.46 -18.08 22.94
C GLU A 407 15.87 -17.94 22.33
N ALA A 408 16.32 -18.93 21.58
CA ALA A 408 17.61 -18.87 20.90
C ALA A 408 17.65 -17.79 19.81
N ASP A 409 16.53 -17.59 19.11
CA ASP A 409 16.42 -16.55 18.07
C ASP A 409 16.41 -15.17 18.69
N LEU A 410 15.76 -14.98 19.86
CA LEU A 410 15.77 -13.71 20.59
C LEU A 410 17.19 -13.28 20.96
N ALA A 411 18.03 -14.23 21.37
CA ALA A 411 19.45 -13.97 21.66
C ALA A 411 20.22 -13.55 20.39
N ALA A 412 19.90 -14.14 19.23
CA ALA A 412 20.52 -13.81 17.95
C ALA A 412 19.99 -12.50 17.33
N ILE A 413 18.78 -12.04 17.72
CA ILE A 413 18.20 -10.76 17.30
C ILE A 413 18.73 -9.61 18.17
N ALA A 414 18.83 -9.83 19.49
CA ALA A 414 19.12 -8.81 20.49
C ALA A 414 20.62 -8.45 20.55
N ARG A 415 20.92 -7.25 21.05
CA ARG A 415 22.32 -6.82 21.30
C ARG A 415 22.97 -7.48 22.51
N ASN A 416 22.17 -7.87 23.50
CA ASN A 416 22.58 -8.52 24.74
C ASN A 416 21.39 -9.23 25.41
N GLU A 417 21.62 -9.94 26.51
CA GLU A 417 20.59 -10.70 27.24
C GLU A 417 19.45 -9.80 27.76
N GLU A 418 19.74 -8.58 28.21
CA GLU A 418 18.73 -7.64 28.68
C GLU A 418 17.78 -7.23 27.54
N ALA A 419 18.34 -6.91 26.38
CA ALA A 419 17.56 -6.60 25.19
C ALA A 419 16.74 -7.82 24.70
N ALA A 420 17.27 -9.04 24.80
CA ALA A 420 16.52 -10.27 24.50
C ALA A 420 15.31 -10.44 25.43
N ALA A 421 15.51 -10.18 26.73
CA ALA A 421 14.41 -10.20 27.69
C ALA A 421 13.35 -9.11 27.43
N MET A 422 13.75 -7.91 26.96
CA MET A 422 12.81 -6.85 26.54
C MET A 422 12.01 -7.28 25.30
N LEU A 423 12.64 -7.89 24.29
CA LEU A 423 11.94 -8.41 23.11
C LEU A 423 10.94 -9.51 23.47
N ALA A 424 11.31 -10.41 24.40
CA ALA A 424 10.42 -11.44 24.90
C ALA A 424 9.19 -10.83 25.61
N ARG A 425 9.39 -9.86 26.51
CA ARG A 425 8.29 -9.16 27.21
C ARG A 425 7.42 -8.37 26.26
N ALA A 426 7.99 -7.80 25.20
CA ALA A 426 7.25 -7.12 24.15
C ALA A 426 6.41 -8.08 23.28
N GLY A 427 6.61 -9.41 23.44
CA GLY A 427 5.87 -10.42 22.69
C GLY A 427 6.34 -10.58 21.23
N VAL A 428 7.61 -10.28 20.93
CA VAL A 428 8.16 -10.48 19.60
C VAL A 428 8.14 -11.95 19.24
N HIS A 429 7.37 -12.32 18.22
CA HIS A 429 7.15 -13.71 17.81
C HIS A 429 7.56 -13.99 16.35
N SER A 430 7.84 -12.95 15.56
CA SER A 430 8.32 -13.11 14.17
C SER A 430 9.32 -12.01 13.82
N TYR A 431 10.33 -12.38 13.02
CA TYR A 431 11.47 -11.52 12.66
C TYR A 431 11.80 -11.61 11.18
N LEU A 432 12.16 -10.48 10.59
CA LEU A 432 12.66 -10.40 9.23
C LEU A 432 13.75 -9.33 9.13
N ALA A 433 14.90 -9.69 8.57
CA ALA A 433 15.92 -8.73 8.16
C ALA A 433 16.11 -8.81 6.65
N VAL A 434 16.14 -7.68 5.97
CA VAL A 434 16.39 -7.59 4.52
C VAL A 434 17.56 -6.66 4.24
N PRO A 435 18.49 -7.00 3.32
CA PRO A 435 19.66 -6.18 3.07
C PRO A 435 19.34 -4.93 2.26
N LEU A 436 20.01 -3.83 2.58
CA LEU A 436 20.01 -2.59 1.82
C LEU A 436 21.12 -2.69 0.75
N ILE A 437 20.76 -3.02 -0.47
CA ILE A 437 21.72 -3.25 -1.55
C ILE A 437 21.59 -2.16 -2.62
N ALA A 438 22.71 -1.48 -2.92
CA ALA A 438 22.79 -0.56 -4.04
C ALA A 438 24.07 -0.83 -4.83
N ARG A 439 23.98 -0.83 -6.16
CA ARG A 439 25.11 -1.10 -7.09
C ARG A 439 25.94 -2.36 -6.77
N GLY A 440 25.29 -3.38 -6.18
CA GLY A 440 25.94 -4.63 -5.80
C GLY A 440 26.67 -4.59 -4.46
N GLU A 441 26.65 -3.47 -3.73
CA GLU A 441 27.21 -3.28 -2.40
C GLU A 441 26.12 -3.36 -1.35
N VAL A 442 26.36 -4.08 -0.24
CA VAL A 442 25.45 -4.11 0.92
C VAL A 442 25.79 -2.92 1.81
N LEU A 443 24.84 -2.02 2.01
CA LEU A 443 25.01 -0.80 2.80
C LEU A 443 24.58 -0.99 4.26
N GLY A 444 23.74 -1.99 4.53
CA GLY A 444 23.14 -2.25 5.84
C GLY A 444 21.95 -3.18 5.74
N ALA A 445 21.02 -3.08 6.66
CA ALA A 445 19.79 -3.87 6.68
C ALA A 445 18.58 -3.08 7.21
N LEU A 446 17.40 -3.44 6.73
CA LEU A 446 16.12 -3.13 7.35
C LEU A 446 15.71 -4.32 8.22
N ASP A 447 15.56 -4.09 9.51
CA ASP A 447 15.25 -5.06 10.56
C ASP A 447 13.80 -4.85 11.04
N LEU A 448 12.97 -5.89 10.92
CA LEU A 448 11.52 -5.86 11.14
C LEU A 448 11.10 -6.89 12.18
N LYS A 449 10.20 -6.50 13.08
CA LYS A 449 9.68 -7.36 14.16
C LYS A 449 8.17 -7.27 14.26
N ARG A 450 7.49 -8.41 14.42
CA ARG A 450 6.06 -8.51 14.77
C ARG A 450 5.89 -8.99 16.18
N ALA A 451 5.00 -8.30 16.92
CA ALA A 451 4.67 -8.57 18.30
C ALA A 451 3.15 -8.55 18.57
N ARG A 452 2.41 -7.59 18.05
CA ARG A 452 0.94 -7.51 18.11
C ARG A 452 0.25 -8.01 16.86
N ASN A 453 0.87 -7.83 15.70
CA ASN A 453 0.36 -8.45 14.49
C ASN A 453 0.41 -9.98 14.68
N PRO A 454 -0.74 -10.70 14.67
CA PRO A 454 -0.77 -12.13 15.01
C PRO A 454 -0.19 -13.04 13.93
N LEU A 455 -0.01 -12.52 12.71
CA LEU A 455 0.50 -13.30 11.58
C LEU A 455 2.03 -13.27 11.58
N PRO A 456 2.71 -14.42 11.41
CA PRO A 456 4.16 -14.44 11.19
C PRO A 456 4.50 -13.80 9.84
N PHE A 457 5.78 -13.42 9.64
CA PHE A 457 6.27 -13.01 8.32
C PHE A 457 6.24 -14.20 7.37
N ASP A 458 5.88 -13.93 6.12
CA ASP A 458 5.83 -14.88 5.01
C ASP A 458 6.72 -14.44 3.83
N GLU A 459 6.72 -15.22 2.74
CA GLU A 459 7.51 -14.91 1.55
C GLU A 459 7.07 -13.62 0.84
N ASP A 460 5.78 -13.30 0.86
CA ASP A 460 5.26 -12.06 0.31
C ASP A 460 5.78 -10.84 1.08
N ASP A 461 5.87 -10.94 2.40
CA ASP A 461 6.47 -9.92 3.27
C ASP A 461 7.97 -9.73 2.95
N VAL A 462 8.71 -10.83 2.71
CA VAL A 462 10.13 -10.76 2.31
C VAL A 462 10.30 -10.01 0.99
N ILE A 463 9.46 -10.29 0.00
CA ILE A 463 9.51 -9.62 -1.30
C ILE A 463 9.22 -8.12 -1.13
N LEU A 464 8.17 -7.79 -0.39
CA LEU A 464 7.77 -6.39 -0.16
C LEU A 464 8.84 -5.61 0.63
N ALA A 465 9.34 -6.19 1.72
CA ALA A 465 10.43 -5.59 2.50
C ALA A 465 11.69 -5.38 1.66
N SER A 466 12.04 -6.33 0.80
CA SER A 466 13.20 -6.23 -0.09
C SER A 466 13.03 -5.13 -1.15
N GLU A 467 11.82 -4.92 -1.68
CA GLU A 467 11.53 -3.81 -2.59
C GLU A 467 11.67 -2.45 -1.90
N LEU A 468 11.16 -2.32 -0.67
CA LEU A 468 11.31 -1.10 0.13
C LEU A 468 12.79 -0.83 0.46
N ALA A 469 13.51 -1.86 0.89
CA ALA A 469 14.93 -1.81 1.20
C ALA A 469 15.77 -1.43 -0.02
N ALA A 470 15.49 -1.99 -1.19
CA ALA A 470 16.23 -1.67 -2.43
C ALA A 470 16.06 -0.20 -2.84
N ARG A 471 14.86 0.37 -2.71
CA ARG A 471 14.62 1.80 -2.99
C ARG A 471 15.37 2.70 -2.02
N ALA A 472 15.27 2.41 -0.72
CA ALA A 472 15.99 3.17 0.29
C ALA A 472 17.51 3.06 0.12
N ALA A 473 18.01 1.88 -0.25
CA ALA A 473 19.43 1.67 -0.52
C ALA A 473 19.96 2.57 -1.64
N VAL A 474 19.19 2.71 -2.73
CA VAL A 474 19.56 3.64 -3.83
C VAL A 474 19.62 5.09 -3.33
N SER A 475 18.66 5.52 -2.52
CA SER A 475 18.63 6.87 -1.96
C SER A 475 19.77 7.11 -0.98
N ILE A 476 20.07 6.12 -0.12
CA ILE A 476 21.21 6.13 0.82
C ILE A 476 22.54 6.20 0.05
N ASP A 477 22.70 5.41 -1.01
CA ASP A 477 23.93 5.41 -1.81
C ASP A 477 24.12 6.75 -2.55
N ASN A 478 23.07 7.32 -3.08
CA ASN A 478 23.09 8.65 -3.69
C ASN A 478 23.47 9.73 -2.66
N ALA A 479 22.90 9.70 -1.46
CA ALA A 479 23.23 10.61 -0.38
C ALA A 479 24.70 10.46 0.07
N ARG A 480 25.19 9.23 0.22
CA ARG A 480 26.59 8.90 0.53
C ARG A 480 27.53 9.44 -0.54
N TRP A 481 27.22 9.18 -1.81
CA TRP A 481 28.04 9.67 -2.93
C TRP A 481 28.10 11.20 -2.96
N TYR A 482 26.95 11.84 -2.76
CA TYR A 482 26.85 13.30 -2.65
C TYR A 482 27.74 13.85 -1.52
N GLN A 483 27.65 13.27 -0.32
CA GLN A 483 28.48 13.64 0.82
C GLN A 483 29.98 13.43 0.56
N SER A 484 30.35 12.32 -0.11
CA SER A 484 31.72 12.01 -0.45
C SER A 484 32.31 13.05 -1.41
N VAL A 485 31.59 13.43 -2.46
CA VAL A 485 31.98 14.47 -3.41
C VAL A 485 32.12 15.80 -2.70
N ARG A 486 31.16 16.18 -1.86
CA ARG A 486 31.20 17.41 -1.06
C ARG A 486 32.41 17.45 -0.12
N ASN A 487 32.66 16.36 0.61
CA ASN A 487 33.80 16.29 1.52
C ASN A 487 35.15 16.40 0.76
N SER A 488 35.23 15.77 -0.42
CA SER A 488 36.40 15.88 -1.29
C SER A 488 36.59 17.30 -1.78
N ALA A 489 35.53 17.97 -2.18
CA ALA A 489 35.51 19.35 -2.62
C ALA A 489 35.96 20.31 -1.49
N VAL A 490 35.37 20.17 -0.29
CA VAL A 490 35.76 20.97 0.89
C VAL A 490 37.24 20.73 1.30
N THR A 491 37.70 19.48 1.19
CA THR A 491 39.11 19.14 1.49
C THR A 491 40.05 19.78 0.48
N LEU A 492 39.70 19.74 -0.81
CA LEU A 492 40.48 20.43 -1.86
C LEU A 492 40.52 21.91 -1.59
N GLN A 493 39.41 22.56 -1.35
CA GLN A 493 39.31 23.99 -1.05
C GLN A 493 40.19 24.37 0.15
N ARG A 494 40.13 23.65 1.26
CA ARG A 494 40.97 23.86 2.44
C ARG A 494 42.46 23.73 2.13
N SER A 495 42.85 22.82 1.26
CA SER A 495 44.24 22.62 0.85
C SER A 495 44.78 23.78 -0.02
N LEU A 496 43.88 24.52 -0.68
CA LEU A 496 44.20 25.66 -1.51
C LEU A 496 44.29 27.00 -0.72
N LEU A 497 43.73 27.03 0.51
CA LEU A 497 43.84 28.21 1.41
C LEU A 497 45.09 28.14 2.27
N PRO A 498 45.56 29.28 2.83
CA PRO A 498 46.73 29.28 3.71
C PRO A 498 46.45 28.51 5.01
N ASP A 499 47.34 27.59 5.38
CA ASP A 499 47.19 26.77 6.61
C ASP A 499 47.22 27.60 7.89
N ARG A 500 47.98 28.69 7.93
CA ARG A 500 48.01 29.70 8.99
C ARG A 500 48.37 31.04 8.40
N PRO A 501 47.72 32.16 8.81
CA PRO A 501 48.20 33.48 8.44
C PRO A 501 49.63 33.66 8.98
N ALA A 502 50.50 34.14 8.13
CA ALA A 502 51.84 34.53 8.56
C ALA A 502 51.74 35.56 9.71
N HIS A 503 52.68 35.55 10.63
CA HIS A 503 52.80 36.60 11.63
C HIS A 503 53.76 37.67 11.12
N PRO A 504 53.29 38.64 10.31
CA PRO A 504 54.15 39.65 9.69
C PRO A 504 54.61 40.64 10.71
N VAL A 505 55.81 41.25 10.43
CA VAL A 505 56.34 42.28 11.27
C VAL A 505 55.46 43.55 11.20
N GLY A 506 55.13 44.12 12.37
CA GLY A 506 54.35 45.35 12.45
C GLY A 506 52.84 45.23 12.14
N LEU A 507 52.32 44.02 11.98
CA LEU A 507 50.89 43.80 11.77
C LEU A 507 50.31 42.70 12.71
N GLU A 508 49.16 42.98 13.28
CA GLU A 508 48.22 41.97 13.85
C GLU A 508 47.25 41.54 12.76
N ILE A 509 47.03 40.25 12.57
CA ILE A 509 46.17 39.71 11.51
C ILE A 509 45.12 38.80 12.12
N ALA A 510 43.87 38.94 11.66
CA ALA A 510 42.86 37.92 11.83
C ALA A 510 42.13 37.66 10.48
N SER A 511 41.79 36.42 10.24
CA SER A 511 41.11 36.03 9.00
C SER A 511 40.03 34.99 9.25
N ARG A 512 39.05 35.00 8.40
CA ARG A 512 37.99 34.00 8.37
C ARG A 512 37.69 33.64 6.93
N TYR A 513 37.48 32.35 6.73
CA TYR A 513 36.87 31.82 5.51
C TYR A 513 35.63 31.05 5.88
N GLN A 514 34.53 31.37 5.25
CA GLN A 514 33.27 30.69 5.48
C GLN A 514 32.65 30.27 4.14
N PRO A 515 32.64 28.95 3.83
CA PRO A 515 32.03 28.45 2.59
C PRO A 515 30.52 28.65 2.56
N ALA A 516 29.95 28.70 1.36
CA ALA A 516 28.52 28.74 1.12
C ALA A 516 27.81 27.52 1.72
N HIS A 517 26.64 27.72 2.36
CA HIS A 517 25.96 26.66 3.10
C HIS A 517 25.17 25.70 2.22
N ALA A 518 24.78 26.08 1.00
CA ALA A 518 23.74 25.40 0.21
C ALA A 518 24.25 24.69 -1.04
N SER A 519 25.50 24.84 -1.47
CA SER A 519 25.92 24.24 -2.73
C SER A 519 27.02 23.19 -2.55
N MET A 520 27.04 22.21 -3.44
CA MET A 520 28.18 21.30 -3.67
C MET A 520 29.42 22.04 -4.21
N GLU A 521 29.35 23.35 -4.32
CA GLU A 521 30.24 24.15 -5.08
C GLU A 521 31.37 24.64 -4.16
N VAL A 522 32.59 24.37 -4.58
CA VAL A 522 33.80 24.92 -3.98
C VAL A 522 33.89 26.36 -4.46
N GLY A 523 34.09 27.30 -3.56
CA GLY A 523 34.13 28.71 -3.91
C GLY A 523 35.42 29.16 -4.60
N GLY A 524 35.31 30.32 -5.29
CA GLY A 524 36.38 31.02 -5.93
C GLY A 524 37.13 32.00 -5.04
N ASP A 525 36.63 32.22 -3.84
CA ASP A 525 37.17 33.22 -2.90
C ASP A 525 38.49 32.81 -2.27
N TRP A 526 39.39 33.75 -2.13
CA TRP A 526 40.63 33.55 -1.36
C TRP A 526 41.11 34.82 -0.67
N TYR A 527 41.95 34.63 0.33
CA TYR A 527 42.80 35.65 0.91
C TYR A 527 44.20 35.09 1.08
N ASP A 528 45.20 36.01 1.17
CA ASP A 528 46.55 35.63 1.53
C ASP A 528 47.28 36.76 2.27
N VAL A 529 48.30 36.38 3.07
CA VAL A 529 49.19 37.27 3.81
C VAL A 529 50.62 36.84 3.51
N ILE A 530 51.29 37.58 2.69
CA ILE A 530 52.60 37.20 2.12
C ILE A 530 53.67 38.13 2.69
N PRO A 531 54.61 37.59 3.49
CA PRO A 531 55.79 38.37 3.91
C PRO A 531 56.68 38.74 2.71
N LEU A 532 57.09 40.01 2.62
CA LEU A 532 57.95 40.52 1.55
C LEU A 532 59.30 40.93 2.10
N ALA A 533 60.22 41.24 1.20
CA ALA A 533 61.54 41.83 1.56
C ALA A 533 61.35 43.12 2.35
N ALA A 534 62.35 43.46 3.17
CA ALA A 534 62.44 44.70 3.98
C ALA A 534 61.26 44.86 4.99
N ASP A 535 60.82 43.79 5.61
CA ASP A 535 59.73 43.73 6.60
C ASP A 535 58.33 44.15 6.05
N LYS A 536 58.16 44.30 4.72
CA LYS A 536 56.86 44.57 4.09
C LYS A 536 56.02 43.38 4.11
N THR A 537 54.68 43.56 3.98
CA THR A 537 53.68 42.48 3.91
C THR A 537 52.69 42.79 2.82
N ALA A 538 52.44 41.81 1.95
CA ALA A 538 51.32 41.86 1.03
C ALA A 538 50.10 41.25 1.68
N LEU A 539 48.94 41.93 1.55
CA LEU A 539 47.60 41.51 1.92
C LEU A 539 46.80 41.36 0.64
N VAL A 540 46.21 40.19 0.44
CA VAL A 540 45.52 39.88 -0.80
C VAL A 540 44.13 39.38 -0.45
N VAL A 541 43.16 39.80 -1.23
CA VAL A 541 41.81 39.22 -1.26
C VAL A 541 41.33 39.16 -2.70
N GLY A 542 40.64 38.12 -3.09
CA GLY A 542 40.10 38.01 -4.45
C GLY A 542 38.98 37.01 -4.53
N ASP A 543 38.29 37.05 -5.64
CA ASP A 543 37.20 36.18 -5.96
C ASP A 543 37.21 35.81 -7.46
N VAL A 544 37.06 34.53 -7.78
CA VAL A 544 36.94 34.00 -9.14
C VAL A 544 35.47 33.85 -9.47
N MET A 545 34.98 34.51 -10.50
CA MET A 545 33.60 34.40 -10.95
C MET A 545 33.19 32.95 -11.21
N GLY A 546 32.06 32.53 -10.61
CA GLY A 546 31.52 31.18 -10.70
C GLY A 546 31.89 30.34 -9.49
N SER A 547 31.46 29.10 -9.52
CA SER A 547 31.60 28.14 -8.41
C SER A 547 32.01 26.77 -8.93
N GLY A 548 32.43 25.89 -8.06
CA GLY A 548 32.79 24.52 -8.40
C GLY A 548 34.32 24.30 -8.46
N ILE A 549 34.67 23.06 -8.83
CA ILE A 549 36.07 22.60 -8.82
C ILE A 549 36.98 23.46 -9.75
N ASP A 550 36.44 23.90 -10.87
CA ASP A 550 37.21 24.69 -11.86
C ASP A 550 37.48 26.11 -11.36
N ALA A 551 36.53 26.76 -10.67
CA ALA A 551 36.72 28.05 -10.02
C ALA A 551 37.80 27.94 -8.93
N ALA A 552 37.74 26.92 -8.09
CA ALA A 552 38.74 26.65 -7.07
C ALA A 552 40.13 26.35 -7.66
N ALA A 553 40.20 25.59 -8.75
CA ALA A 553 41.46 25.33 -9.43
C ALA A 553 42.08 26.63 -10.01
N THR A 554 41.23 27.50 -10.55
CA THR A 554 41.63 28.83 -11.04
C THR A 554 42.11 29.73 -9.90
N MET A 555 41.37 29.77 -8.79
CA MET A 555 41.73 30.45 -7.55
C MET A 555 43.13 29.98 -7.06
N GLY A 556 43.36 28.66 -6.98
CA GLY A 556 44.64 28.11 -6.57
C GLY A 556 45.79 28.51 -7.49
N ARG A 557 45.58 28.61 -8.82
CA ARG A 557 46.57 29.12 -9.78
C ARG A 557 46.87 30.60 -9.57
N LEU A 558 45.82 31.42 -9.42
CA LEU A 558 45.99 32.86 -9.21
C LEU A 558 46.69 33.15 -7.88
N ARG A 559 46.30 32.46 -6.81
CA ARG A 559 46.95 32.57 -5.50
C ARG A 559 48.44 32.19 -5.58
N THR A 560 48.78 31.06 -6.20
CA THR A 560 50.17 30.61 -6.37
C THR A 560 51.01 31.62 -7.19
N ALA A 561 50.43 32.15 -8.26
CA ALA A 561 51.06 33.19 -9.07
C ALA A 561 51.25 34.48 -8.28
N THR A 562 50.28 34.87 -7.46
CA THR A 562 50.39 36.05 -6.57
C THR A 562 51.57 35.92 -5.61
N CYS A 563 51.73 34.76 -4.96
CA CYS A 563 52.86 34.48 -4.10
C CYS A 563 54.20 34.60 -4.87
N ALA A 564 54.26 34.01 -6.07
CA ALA A 564 55.49 34.07 -6.90
C ALA A 564 55.78 35.44 -7.37
N PHE A 565 54.82 36.31 -7.69
CA PHE A 565 55.09 37.71 -8.08
C PHE A 565 55.38 38.60 -6.88
N ALA A 566 54.84 38.29 -5.70
CA ALA A 566 55.14 38.96 -4.46
C ALA A 566 56.64 38.86 -4.12
N ASP A 567 57.29 37.73 -4.37
CA ASP A 567 58.73 37.50 -4.14
C ASP A 567 59.63 38.37 -5.05
N LEU A 568 59.07 38.93 -6.12
CA LEU A 568 59.83 39.80 -7.05
C LEU A 568 59.84 41.26 -6.63
N ASP A 569 59.27 41.64 -5.48
CA ASP A 569 59.13 43.01 -4.95
C ASP A 569 58.56 44.01 -5.97
N LEU A 570 57.63 43.57 -6.80
CA LEU A 570 56.96 44.40 -7.81
C LEU A 570 55.90 45.30 -7.14
N ASP A 571 55.67 46.47 -7.83
CA ASP A 571 54.58 47.35 -7.39
C ASP A 571 53.20 46.70 -7.52
N PRO A 572 52.21 47.05 -6.68
CA PRO A 572 50.89 46.44 -6.68
C PRO A 572 50.18 46.37 -8.04
N ASP A 573 50.25 47.43 -8.84
CA ASP A 573 49.74 47.53 -10.19
C ASP A 573 50.41 46.53 -11.16
N GLN A 574 51.75 46.35 -11.01
CA GLN A 574 52.48 45.38 -11.82
C GLN A 574 52.11 43.92 -11.48
N VAL A 575 51.93 43.63 -10.19
CA VAL A 575 51.45 42.29 -9.78
C VAL A 575 50.09 42.00 -10.41
N LEU A 576 49.13 42.94 -10.33
CA LEU A 576 47.81 42.76 -10.95
C LEU A 576 47.90 42.65 -12.48
N GLN A 577 48.83 43.39 -13.14
CA GLN A 577 49.07 43.30 -14.56
C GLN A 577 49.57 41.91 -14.99
N HIS A 578 50.42 41.29 -14.19
CA HIS A 578 50.88 39.92 -14.43
C HIS A 578 49.77 38.88 -14.18
N LEU A 579 48.96 39.07 -13.14
CA LEU A 579 47.81 38.22 -12.86
C LEU A 579 46.74 38.32 -13.96
N ASP A 580 46.48 39.53 -14.50
CA ASP A 580 45.55 39.74 -15.62
C ASP A 580 45.98 38.96 -16.86
N LYS A 581 47.27 38.94 -17.20
CA LYS A 581 47.82 38.16 -18.31
C LYS A 581 47.63 36.65 -18.09
N ILE A 582 47.79 36.16 -16.85
CA ILE A 582 47.56 34.76 -16.52
C ILE A 582 46.08 34.43 -16.66
N THR A 583 45.19 35.27 -16.09
CA THR A 583 43.76 35.08 -16.13
C THR A 583 43.22 35.11 -17.58
N ALA A 584 43.71 36.02 -18.41
CA ALA A 584 43.36 36.09 -19.84
C ALA A 584 43.76 34.83 -20.64
N GLY A 585 44.77 34.09 -20.15
CA GLY A 585 45.19 32.79 -20.71
C GLY A 585 44.39 31.60 -20.21
N LEU A 586 43.50 31.79 -19.22
CA LEU A 586 42.58 30.77 -18.71
C LEU A 586 41.25 30.99 -19.41
N GLU A 587 40.91 30.14 -20.35
CA GLU A 587 39.66 30.26 -21.14
C GLU A 587 38.43 30.44 -20.22
N HIS A 588 37.75 31.61 -20.38
CA HIS A 588 36.43 31.91 -19.77
C HIS A 588 36.40 32.30 -18.27
N TYR A 589 37.53 32.56 -17.62
CA TYR A 589 37.51 33.00 -16.21
C TYR A 589 37.79 34.49 -16.08
N ILE A 590 37.03 35.12 -15.19
CA ILE A 590 37.22 36.50 -14.74
C ILE A 590 37.36 36.44 -13.21
N ALA A 591 38.27 37.22 -12.64
CA ALA A 591 38.44 37.28 -11.20
C ALA A 591 38.58 38.74 -10.73
N THR A 592 38.04 39.02 -9.55
CA THR A 592 38.34 40.27 -8.87
C THR A 592 39.54 40.08 -7.92
N CYS A 593 40.40 41.07 -7.77
CA CYS A 593 41.52 40.95 -6.87
C CYS A 593 41.95 42.32 -6.33
N LEU A 594 42.20 42.39 -5.05
CA LEU A 594 42.82 43.53 -4.40
C LEU A 594 44.16 43.07 -3.82
N TYR A 595 45.21 43.78 -4.19
CA TYR A 595 46.58 43.54 -3.73
C TYR A 595 47.09 44.77 -3.00
N ALA A 596 47.44 44.65 -1.72
CA ALA A 596 47.87 45.74 -0.84
C ALA A 596 49.22 45.41 -0.21
N VAL A 597 50.19 46.31 -0.29
CA VAL A 597 51.53 46.19 0.33
C VAL A 597 51.63 47.15 1.49
N TYR A 598 51.76 46.65 2.69
CA TYR A 598 52.06 47.42 3.90
C TYR A 598 53.56 47.55 4.07
N ASP A 599 54.05 48.81 4.27
CA ASP A 599 55.41 49.12 4.62
C ASP A 599 55.50 49.73 6.05
N PRO A 600 55.98 48.97 7.05
CA PRO A 600 55.97 49.40 8.44
C PRO A 600 56.97 50.57 8.66
N ARG A 601 58.00 50.71 7.82
CA ARG A 601 59.00 51.77 7.93
C ARG A 601 58.46 53.12 7.50
N LEU A 602 57.61 53.13 6.50
CA LEU A 602 56.96 54.31 5.95
C LEU A 602 55.58 54.60 6.57
N GLY A 603 55.02 53.68 7.32
CA GLY A 603 53.63 53.77 7.88
C GLY A 603 52.57 53.96 6.82
N GLN A 604 52.69 53.24 5.70
CA GLN A 604 51.81 53.40 4.56
C GLN A 604 51.43 52.02 3.94
N CYS A 605 50.27 52.00 3.30
CA CYS A 605 49.81 50.87 2.53
C CYS A 605 49.62 51.28 1.06
N ARG A 606 50.31 50.59 0.14
CA ARG A 606 50.12 50.78 -1.31
C ARG A 606 49.12 49.73 -1.83
N ILE A 607 48.08 50.19 -2.48
CA ILE A 607 46.95 49.33 -2.86
C ILE A 607 46.65 49.46 -4.35
N ALA A 608 46.54 48.37 -5.05
CA ALA A 608 45.98 48.30 -6.39
C ALA A 608 44.74 47.40 -6.40
N ASN A 609 43.78 47.71 -7.27
CA ASN A 609 42.48 47.05 -7.31
C ASN A 609 42.12 46.61 -8.75
N ALA A 610 41.75 45.35 -8.92
CA ALA A 610 41.23 44.77 -10.16
C ALA A 610 39.77 44.40 -9.99
N GLY A 611 38.88 45.40 -10.00
CA GLY A 611 37.44 45.22 -9.95
C GLY A 611 36.89 44.68 -8.62
N HIS A 612 37.70 44.58 -7.57
CA HIS A 612 37.28 44.08 -6.28
C HIS A 612 36.64 45.18 -5.42
N LEU A 613 35.86 44.80 -4.40
CA LEU A 613 35.22 45.73 -3.48
C LEU A 613 36.30 46.53 -2.69
N PRO A 614 36.09 47.84 -2.45
CA PRO A 614 37.05 48.64 -1.73
C PRO A 614 37.15 48.21 -0.25
N PRO A 615 38.35 48.14 0.34
CA PRO A 615 38.54 47.78 1.73
C PRO A 615 38.05 48.90 2.66
N ALA A 616 37.57 48.51 3.84
CA ALA A 616 37.20 49.47 4.88
C ALA A 616 38.42 49.79 5.76
N LEU A 617 38.56 51.07 6.12
CA LEU A 617 39.64 51.59 6.96
C LEU A 617 39.06 52.20 8.23
N LEU A 618 39.50 51.69 9.37
CA LEU A 618 39.17 52.21 10.70
C LEU A 618 40.41 52.84 11.29
N ARG A 619 40.33 54.12 11.59
CA ARG A 619 41.49 54.93 12.12
C ARG A 619 41.63 54.70 13.63
N ALA A 620 42.89 54.60 14.10
CA ALA A 620 43.21 54.45 15.52
C ALA A 620 42.78 55.66 16.37
N GLN A 621 42.69 56.81 15.79
CA GLN A 621 42.32 58.06 16.46
C GLN A 621 40.79 58.14 16.73
N GLY A 622 40.06 57.15 16.26
CA GLY A 622 38.56 57.11 16.30
C GLY A 622 37.94 57.88 15.14
N GLY A 623 36.63 57.84 15.05
CA GLY A 623 35.85 58.36 13.94
C GLY A 623 35.15 57.24 13.19
N PRO A 624 34.25 57.56 12.27
CA PRO A 624 33.58 56.53 11.46
C PRO A 624 34.59 55.81 10.56
N ALA A 625 34.45 54.51 10.42
CA ALA A 625 35.14 53.77 9.38
C ALA A 625 34.69 54.26 7.99
N ASP A 626 35.58 54.27 7.04
CA ASP A 626 35.32 54.73 5.67
C ASP A 626 35.89 53.72 4.65
N LEU A 627 35.33 53.70 3.46
CA LEU A 627 35.86 52.88 2.37
C LEU A 627 37.07 53.59 1.76
N VAL A 628 38.15 52.84 1.50
CA VAL A 628 39.33 53.40 0.83
C VAL A 628 38.95 53.74 -0.62
N ARG A 629 39.18 54.99 -1.02
CA ARG A 629 38.94 55.45 -2.39
C ARG A 629 40.01 54.92 -3.31
N LEU A 630 39.65 53.98 -4.14
CA LEU A 630 40.52 53.38 -5.12
C LEU A 630 39.99 53.65 -6.54
N PRO A 631 40.88 53.78 -7.55
CA PRO A 631 40.48 53.78 -8.93
C PRO A 631 39.68 52.49 -9.26
N THR A 632 38.65 52.62 -10.05
CA THR A 632 37.89 51.46 -10.51
C THR A 632 38.69 50.71 -11.56
N GLY A 633 39.34 49.60 -11.19
CA GLY A 633 40.05 48.72 -12.10
C GLY A 633 39.05 47.74 -12.79
N ALA A 634 39.42 47.27 -13.96
CA ALA A 634 38.69 46.13 -14.57
C ALA A 634 39.06 44.84 -13.83
N PRO A 635 38.13 43.85 -13.71
CA PRO A 635 38.49 42.54 -13.23
C PRO A 635 39.61 41.88 -14.05
N LEU A 636 40.38 40.99 -13.44
CA LEU A 636 41.43 40.21 -14.10
C LEU A 636 40.77 39.32 -15.21
N GLY A 637 41.46 39.21 -16.34
CA GLY A 637 41.03 38.46 -17.51
C GLY A 637 40.22 39.27 -18.53
N VAL A 638 39.80 40.49 -18.20
CA VAL A 638 39.15 41.40 -19.16
C VAL A 638 40.21 42.00 -20.13
N GLY A 639 41.39 42.28 -19.66
CA GLY A 639 42.51 42.78 -20.43
C GLY A 639 42.39 44.24 -20.87
N GLY A 640 43.51 44.85 -21.23
CA GLY A 640 43.58 46.18 -21.87
C GLY A 640 43.33 47.39 -20.98
N VAL A 641 43.09 47.22 -19.69
CA VAL A 641 42.89 48.30 -18.72
C VAL A 641 44.13 48.37 -17.79
N PRO A 642 44.83 49.52 -17.68
CA PRO A 642 45.98 49.67 -16.74
C PRO A 642 45.42 49.67 -15.31
N PHE A 643 46.16 49.08 -14.40
CA PHE A 643 45.92 49.19 -12.97
C PHE A 643 46.74 50.37 -12.41
N GLU A 644 46.25 50.98 -11.33
CA GLU A 644 46.88 52.08 -10.67
C GLU A 644 47.15 51.79 -9.18
N THR A 645 48.28 52.10 -8.66
CA THR A 645 48.59 51.95 -7.25
C THR A 645 48.32 53.26 -6.49
N VAL A 646 47.49 53.16 -5.44
CA VAL A 646 47.20 54.25 -4.51
C VAL A 646 47.95 54.05 -3.22
N THR A 647 48.55 55.11 -2.70
CA THR A 647 49.23 55.11 -1.40
C THR A 647 48.32 55.67 -0.32
N VAL A 648 48.05 54.87 0.70
CA VAL A 648 47.19 55.22 1.84
C VAL A 648 48.05 55.29 3.10
N PRO A 649 48.01 56.39 3.84
CA PRO A 649 48.66 56.44 5.15
C PRO A 649 48.04 55.38 6.09
N PHE A 650 48.85 54.59 6.76
CA PHE A 650 48.42 53.49 7.64
C PHE A 650 49.22 53.55 8.95
N ALA A 651 48.73 54.38 9.88
CA ALA A 651 49.42 54.70 11.14
C ALA A 651 49.25 53.54 12.16
N PRO A 652 50.15 53.48 13.17
CA PRO A 652 50.00 52.51 14.24
C PRO A 652 48.58 52.51 14.88
N GLY A 653 47.94 51.36 14.98
CA GLY A 653 46.59 51.17 15.48
C GLY A 653 45.49 51.29 14.43
N ASP A 654 45.77 51.76 13.21
CA ASP A 654 44.80 51.73 12.10
C ASP A 654 44.51 50.31 11.71
N THR A 655 43.22 50.01 11.36
CA THR A 655 42.77 48.68 10.97
C THR A 655 42.22 48.72 9.55
N LEU A 656 42.72 47.85 8.68
CA LEU A 656 42.24 47.62 7.32
C LEU A 656 41.42 46.33 7.29
N VAL A 657 40.22 46.36 6.67
CA VAL A 657 39.32 45.22 6.54
C VAL A 657 39.09 44.96 5.05
N LEU A 658 39.55 43.80 4.61
CA LEU A 658 39.41 43.30 3.25
C LEU A 658 38.37 42.17 3.29
N TYR A 659 37.51 42.11 2.31
CA TYR A 659 36.35 41.15 2.29
C TYR A 659 35.91 40.92 0.86
N THR A 660 35.39 39.72 0.59
CA THR A 660 34.72 39.38 -0.67
C THR A 660 33.24 39.74 -0.64
N ASP A 661 32.61 39.75 -1.81
CA ASP A 661 31.24 40.21 -2.01
C ASP A 661 30.21 39.39 -1.25
N GLY A 662 30.45 38.10 -1.03
CA GLY A 662 29.55 37.23 -0.22
C GLY A 662 29.31 37.71 1.21
N LEU A 663 30.13 38.69 1.75
CA LEU A 663 29.85 39.34 3.02
C LEU A 663 28.76 40.42 2.93
N VAL A 664 28.66 41.10 1.79
CA VAL A 664 27.85 42.33 1.59
C VAL A 664 26.87 42.21 0.43
N GLU A 665 27.00 41.24 -0.45
CA GLU A 665 26.04 41.00 -1.52
C GLU A 665 24.95 40.01 -1.07
N THR A 666 23.72 40.38 -1.30
CA THR A 666 22.56 39.54 -1.02
C THR A 666 21.51 39.73 -2.13
N ARG A 667 20.64 38.75 -2.34
CA ARG A 667 19.58 38.82 -3.36
C ARG A 667 18.57 39.94 -3.09
N ASN A 668 18.38 40.35 -1.85
CA ASN A 668 17.26 41.15 -1.42
C ASN A 668 17.60 42.60 -1.01
N ASP A 669 18.85 42.85 -0.59
CA ASP A 669 19.25 44.15 -0.10
C ASP A 669 20.26 44.81 -1.08
N PRO A 670 20.12 46.13 -1.37
CA PRO A 670 21.14 46.87 -2.13
C PRO A 670 22.49 46.83 -1.46
N ILE A 671 23.54 46.66 -2.25
CA ILE A 671 24.95 46.57 -1.76
C ILE A 671 25.35 47.79 -0.94
N ASP A 672 24.90 49.00 -1.30
CA ASP A 672 25.21 50.24 -0.59
C ASP A 672 24.72 50.22 0.87
N LEU A 673 23.54 49.64 1.11
CA LEU A 673 22.98 49.51 2.46
C LEU A 673 23.80 48.54 3.30
N ARG A 674 24.30 47.49 2.68
CA ARG A 674 25.13 46.45 3.32
C ARG A 674 26.50 46.99 3.63
N LEU A 675 27.11 47.72 2.71
CA LEU A 675 28.39 48.44 2.94
C LEU A 675 28.25 49.46 4.07
N ALA A 676 27.15 50.23 4.09
CA ALA A 676 26.89 51.15 5.21
C ALA A 676 26.67 50.41 6.55
N ALA A 677 26.15 49.20 6.54
CA ALA A 677 26.00 48.36 7.74
C ALA A 677 27.37 47.84 8.20
N LEU A 678 28.24 47.39 7.28
CA LEU A 678 29.62 46.98 7.56
C LEU A 678 30.38 48.11 8.24
N LEU A 679 30.36 49.31 7.67
CA LEU A 679 31.06 50.49 8.23
C LEU A 679 30.53 50.84 9.63
N ARG A 680 29.25 50.74 9.90
CA ARG A 680 28.67 50.96 11.23
C ARG A 680 29.11 49.96 12.28
N LEU A 681 29.37 48.69 11.90
CA LEU A 681 29.85 47.64 12.80
C LEU A 681 31.34 47.84 13.17
N LEU A 682 32.11 48.62 12.38
CA LEU A 682 33.47 48.99 12.63
C LEU A 682 33.54 50.30 13.45
N ASP A 683 33.00 50.29 14.66
CA ASP A 683 32.78 51.46 15.52
C ASP A 683 33.88 51.65 16.60
N ASP A 684 34.60 50.58 16.96
CA ASP A 684 35.64 50.60 18.00
C ASP A 684 37.01 50.16 17.47
N PRO A 685 37.97 51.09 17.32
CA PRO A 685 39.30 50.75 16.83
C PRO A 685 40.14 49.86 17.78
N ARG A 686 39.71 49.71 19.04
CA ARG A 686 40.41 48.88 20.03
C ARG A 686 39.86 47.47 20.13
N ARG A 687 38.74 47.17 19.47
CA ARG A 687 38.15 45.83 19.49
C ARG A 687 39.16 44.82 18.94
N PRO A 688 39.34 43.63 19.59
CA PRO A 688 40.20 42.56 19.07
C PRO A 688 39.79 42.16 17.64
N LEU A 689 40.79 41.92 16.75
CA LEU A 689 40.52 41.60 15.35
C LEU A 689 39.66 40.33 15.17
N GLU A 690 39.86 39.33 16.03
CA GLU A 690 39.07 38.10 16.05
C GLU A 690 37.59 38.38 16.37
N GLU A 691 37.32 39.35 17.25
CA GLU A 691 35.97 39.78 17.58
C GLU A 691 35.34 40.57 16.43
N ILE A 692 36.13 41.45 15.75
CA ILE A 692 35.67 42.17 14.55
C ILE A 692 35.19 41.15 13.50
N CYS A 693 36.02 40.15 13.16
CA CYS A 693 35.66 39.13 12.21
C CYS A 693 34.35 38.39 12.62
N SER A 694 34.26 38.07 13.90
CA SER A 694 33.07 37.33 14.42
C SER A 694 31.78 38.18 14.42
N VAL A 695 31.89 39.49 14.70
CA VAL A 695 30.76 40.44 14.67
C VAL A 695 30.28 40.66 13.24
N LEU A 696 31.23 40.91 12.31
CA LEU A 696 30.88 41.09 10.89
C LEU A 696 30.19 39.90 10.32
N LEU A 697 30.72 38.69 10.51
CA LEU A 697 30.08 37.47 10.01
C LEU A 697 28.69 37.22 10.61
N ARG A 698 28.56 37.34 11.95
CA ARG A 698 27.26 37.12 12.61
C ARG A 698 26.19 38.14 12.24
N SER A 699 26.59 39.40 11.98
CA SER A 699 25.62 40.48 11.73
C SER A 699 25.27 40.67 10.26
N LEU A 700 26.20 40.35 9.37
CA LEU A 700 26.03 40.57 7.93
C LEU A 700 25.65 39.30 7.18
N ARG A 701 26.03 38.12 7.64
CA ARG A 701 25.69 36.87 6.97
C ARG A 701 24.37 36.30 7.46
N ARG A 702 23.53 35.78 6.53
CA ARG A 702 22.27 35.11 6.80
C ARG A 702 22.39 33.61 6.49
N PRO A 703 21.56 32.76 7.08
CA PRO A 703 21.57 31.32 6.78
C PRO A 703 21.32 30.97 5.31
N ASP A 704 20.67 31.86 4.57
CA ASP A 704 20.29 31.66 3.16
C ASP A 704 21.23 32.31 2.17
N ASP A 705 22.38 32.87 2.63
CA ASP A 705 23.40 33.46 1.74
C ASP A 705 24.15 32.33 1.01
N PHE A 706 24.27 32.50 -0.32
CA PHE A 706 24.69 31.43 -1.26
C PHE A 706 26.14 31.52 -1.69
N ASP A 707 26.90 32.53 -1.23
CA ASP A 707 28.27 32.74 -1.66
C ASP A 707 29.28 32.51 -0.53
N ASP A 708 30.52 32.25 -0.92
CA ASP A 708 31.62 32.12 0.01
C ASP A 708 31.96 33.48 0.60
N VAL A 709 32.64 33.51 1.73
CA VAL A 709 33.15 34.74 2.35
C VAL A 709 34.59 34.56 2.74
N ALA A 710 35.45 35.34 2.14
CA ALA A 710 36.80 35.55 2.61
C ALA A 710 36.91 36.92 3.33
N LEU A 711 37.37 36.92 4.56
CA LEU A 711 37.52 38.10 5.39
C LEU A 711 38.93 38.16 5.98
N LEU A 712 39.65 39.24 5.72
CA LEU A 712 40.97 39.48 6.22
C LEU A 712 41.01 40.84 6.92
N THR A 713 41.44 40.88 8.17
CA THR A 713 41.60 42.10 8.95
C THR A 713 43.07 42.26 9.37
N ALA A 714 43.60 43.44 9.16
CA ALA A 714 44.99 43.76 9.49
C ALA A 714 45.07 45.06 10.30
N ARG A 715 45.76 45.05 11.43
CA ARG A 715 46.02 46.24 12.28
C ARG A 715 47.50 46.52 12.35
N SER A 716 47.87 47.77 12.07
CA SER A 716 49.28 48.24 12.25
C SER A 716 49.64 48.26 13.73
N LEU A 717 50.75 47.62 14.05
CA LEU A 717 51.34 47.64 15.39
C LEU A 717 52.27 48.81 15.55
N PRO A 718 52.52 49.32 16.82
CA PRO A 718 53.43 50.41 17.07
C PRO A 718 54.87 50.13 16.65
#